data_f99fd5208831fc0e30d591ef0545f48e
#
_entry.id   f99fd5208831fc0e30d591ef0545f48e
#
_cell.length_a   1.000
_cell.length_b   1.000
_cell.length_c   1.000
_cell.angle_alpha   90.00
_cell.angle_beta   90.00
_cell.angle_gamma   90.00
#
_symmetry.space_group_name_H-M   'P 1'
#
loop_
_entity.id
_entity.type
_entity.pdbx_description
1 polymer ?
#
loop_
_entity_poly.entity_id
_entity_poly.type
_entity_poly.pdbx_seq_one_letter_code
_entity_poly.pdbx_strand_id
1 'polypeptide(L)'
;MVDLPAETATDPGEQRKGTAIRSDPAAESAADRSVARRWGLVTLLVFAVALAALAPTTGDIGLTWDEPAYRYSQVMSAQWWDQLVHARSWAEVRSLLDPETLLYFWPYGRFGVNFHPPLAGQLNLATHTLFGSWMKDIPSRRMASVIEFALTIAIGFSFLARRYGTAVGLVMAGSLMLMPRLYGQAHLIDTDIPGLLLWAATALAFWNGLHQEKGRPWRVLVGVLLGLAFVEKMAAVGVLLPLLLWLAAGHLTHALARPVGRADWIDGVFTTGLMLLPLGLAFQEIQGLQRQLPPPAQTNLFVDRPASDWPGWILALPLTVWFLRRLLARVFPGSKIWGVERPALETWTAILAFAPVVGWLGNPAWWRETLPRLAHYYTLSNNRLGALPDIQIIYFGQTYVYSLPWHNAWVLLGITVPATILLVGAIGIVWALGQIRRDRLPLYFLVHFLTFPVLRMLPTPAHDGVRLFLPTFFFLAAFAGWGTIALASDVSRRVRLPAPVAISVLAALVLAPAAIELARIHPFELSYYNAIIGGPGGAWHRGFELTYWFDAFNGQTLDELNHKLPSEAEVDFPNEMTNPMTFQELQGLGALRGDIRLGSDVKRSSRQYDRLAYVWLQTQDSKATAFSRLLFAMRPWYASEPRQLDGLRVATVADPVAVSRAWALELLLDAADRSRPDPPAAPEWVRAYVPILSRFWGDGLTRVHHRLTLNQDILDWARGDPHGLLEAARYLAAHGGPGNDPAAGRLVRLITSDPIQKAVEIRQFFLNRLLKARPEGLVEGVQILRDHPEVVVAVMSRYGYTDPRQIGGFLDRDLPDQPDAISSGIPKP
;
A
#
# COMPACT_ATOMS: atom_id res chain seq x y z
N MET A 1 -29.30 27.85 6.02
CA MET A 1 -29.49 27.88 7.47
C MET A 1 -30.65 26.96 7.78
N VAL A 2 -30.43 25.76 8.21
CA VAL A 2 -31.48 24.92 8.81
C VAL A 2 -31.49 25.34 10.26
N ASP A 3 -32.56 25.99 10.69
CA ASP A 3 -32.81 26.23 12.10
C ASP A 3 -33.02 24.85 12.76
N LEU A 4 -31.99 24.35 13.42
CA LEU A 4 -32.20 23.40 14.49
C LEU A 4 -32.91 24.16 15.61
N PRO A 5 -33.93 23.59 16.27
CA PRO A 5 -34.65 24.29 17.32
C PRO A 5 -33.65 24.75 18.38
N ALA A 6 -33.52 26.07 18.48
CA ALA A 6 -32.83 26.71 19.57
C ALA A 6 -33.59 26.38 20.85
N GLU A 7 -32.92 25.79 21.85
CA GLU A 7 -33.44 25.88 23.21
C GLU A 7 -33.60 27.36 23.57
N THR A 8 -34.84 27.78 23.68
CA THR A 8 -35.18 29.11 24.12
C THR A 8 -34.68 29.28 25.56
N ALA A 9 -33.73 30.19 25.72
CA ALA A 9 -33.38 30.73 27.03
C ALA A 9 -34.67 31.45 27.58
N THR A 10 -35.29 30.82 28.55
CA THR A 10 -36.40 31.42 29.29
C THR A 10 -35.88 32.42 30.31
N ASP A 11 -36.40 33.61 30.26
CA ASP A 11 -36.27 34.74 31.21
C ASP A 11 -36.54 34.27 32.66
N PRO A 12 -35.73 34.67 33.69
CA PRO A 12 -35.92 34.24 35.09
C PRO A 12 -37.00 35.01 35.86
N GLY A 13 -38.09 35.42 35.24
CA GLY A 13 -39.05 36.34 35.83
C GLY A 13 -40.47 35.86 36.07
N GLU A 14 -40.92 34.70 35.60
CA GLU A 14 -42.30 34.26 35.84
C GLU A 14 -42.39 32.95 36.61
N GLN A 15 -42.60 33.03 37.93
CA GLN A 15 -43.06 31.90 38.74
C GLN A 15 -44.50 31.54 38.39
N ARG A 16 -44.72 30.71 37.37
CA ARG A 16 -45.98 29.95 37.24
C ARG A 16 -45.85 28.64 38.02
N LYS A 17 -46.66 28.56 39.10
CA LYS A 17 -46.97 27.32 39.77
C LYS A 17 -47.69 26.34 38.81
N GLY A 18 -46.90 25.66 37.99
CA GLY A 18 -47.35 24.53 37.21
C GLY A 18 -46.97 23.24 37.98
N THR A 19 -47.94 22.39 38.27
CA THR A 19 -47.78 21.04 38.84
C THR A 19 -46.75 20.31 37.99
N ALA A 20 -45.50 20.22 38.51
CA ALA A 20 -44.47 19.42 37.94
C ALA A 20 -44.91 17.95 38.06
N ILE A 21 -45.35 17.39 36.94
CA ILE A 21 -45.40 15.91 36.81
C ILE A 21 -43.93 15.45 36.96
N ARG A 22 -43.61 14.94 38.15
CA ARG A 22 -42.34 14.25 38.37
C ARG A 22 -42.32 13.06 37.39
N SER A 23 -41.58 13.21 36.29
CA SER A 23 -41.23 12.06 35.45
C SER A 23 -40.57 11.01 36.34
N ASP A 24 -41.08 9.81 36.26
CA ASP A 24 -40.55 8.67 37.04
C ASP A 24 -39.12 8.43 36.55
N PRO A 25 -38.09 8.54 37.42
CA PRO A 25 -36.70 8.31 37.04
C PRO A 25 -36.48 6.93 36.38
N ALA A 26 -37.33 5.94 36.69
CA ALA A 26 -37.33 4.64 36.08
C ALA A 26 -37.85 4.66 34.63
N ALA A 27 -38.87 5.47 34.33
CA ALA A 27 -39.44 5.65 32.99
C ALA A 27 -38.44 6.42 32.04
N GLU A 28 -37.77 7.45 32.56
CA GLU A 28 -36.75 8.19 31.86
C GLU A 28 -35.55 7.32 31.54
N SER A 29 -35.07 6.51 32.47
CA SER A 29 -34.02 5.50 32.29
C SER A 29 -34.43 4.35 31.33
N ALA A 30 -35.71 4.02 31.23
CA ALA A 30 -36.23 3.03 30.30
C ALA A 30 -36.32 3.61 28.86
N ALA A 31 -36.72 4.85 28.70
CA ALA A 31 -36.73 5.55 27.43
C ALA A 31 -35.32 5.70 26.85
N ASP A 32 -34.32 6.12 27.64
CA ASP A 32 -32.91 6.22 27.26
C ASP A 32 -32.34 4.88 26.82
N ARG A 33 -32.66 3.79 27.54
CA ARG A 33 -32.25 2.45 27.17
C ARG A 33 -32.87 1.99 25.85
N SER A 34 -34.13 2.33 25.57
CA SER A 34 -34.79 1.99 24.32
C SER A 34 -34.16 2.73 23.12
N VAL A 35 -33.82 3.99 23.26
CA VAL A 35 -33.12 4.79 22.25
C VAL A 35 -31.72 4.25 22.01
N ALA A 36 -30.96 3.96 23.06
CA ALA A 36 -29.63 3.38 22.95
C ALA A 36 -29.66 2.02 22.23
N ARG A 37 -30.66 1.16 22.53
CA ARG A 37 -30.86 -0.13 21.88
C ARG A 37 -31.18 0.01 20.38
N ARG A 38 -32.04 0.95 20.02
CA ARG A 38 -32.37 1.24 18.59
C ARG A 38 -31.12 1.66 17.81
N TRP A 39 -30.30 2.56 18.35
CA TRP A 39 -29.04 2.96 17.71
C TRP A 39 -28.05 1.80 17.62
N GLY A 40 -27.99 0.95 18.62
CA GLY A 40 -27.16 -0.28 18.60
C GLY A 40 -27.56 -1.19 17.44
N LEU A 41 -28.87 -1.45 17.26
CA LEU A 41 -29.40 -2.28 16.18
C LEU A 41 -29.12 -1.69 14.79
N VAL A 42 -29.32 -0.39 14.60
CA VAL A 42 -29.04 0.28 13.30
C VAL A 42 -27.53 0.23 13.00
N THR A 43 -26.68 0.45 13.99
CA THR A 43 -25.23 0.35 13.83
C THR A 43 -24.82 -1.06 13.44
N LEU A 44 -25.40 -2.07 14.09
CA LEU A 44 -25.16 -3.49 13.77
C LEU A 44 -25.65 -3.84 12.35
N LEU A 45 -26.78 -3.27 11.91
CA LEU A 45 -27.26 -3.44 10.54
C LEU A 45 -26.29 -2.83 9.52
N VAL A 46 -25.79 -1.62 9.75
CA VAL A 46 -24.77 -0.99 8.88
C VAL A 46 -23.51 -1.85 8.83
N PHE A 47 -23.05 -2.36 9.96
CA PHE A 47 -21.93 -3.30 10.02
C PHE A 47 -22.20 -4.56 9.19
N ALA A 48 -23.35 -5.18 9.38
CA ALA A 48 -23.72 -6.42 8.67
C ALA A 48 -23.83 -6.21 7.17
N VAL A 49 -24.40 -5.07 6.72
CA VAL A 49 -24.49 -4.70 5.30
C VAL A 49 -23.10 -4.48 4.70
N ALA A 50 -22.24 -3.75 5.40
CA ALA A 50 -20.84 -3.55 4.94
C ALA A 50 -20.10 -4.89 4.86
N LEU A 51 -20.20 -5.73 5.87
CA LEU A 51 -19.60 -7.06 5.90
C LEU A 51 -20.12 -7.94 4.75
N ALA A 52 -21.43 -7.96 4.53
CA ALA A 52 -22.06 -8.75 3.46
C ALA A 52 -21.65 -8.29 2.06
N ALA A 53 -21.34 -6.99 1.89
CA ALA A 53 -20.86 -6.46 0.61
C ALA A 53 -19.37 -6.73 0.36
N LEU A 54 -18.56 -6.80 1.42
CA LEU A 54 -17.10 -6.99 1.32
C LEU A 54 -16.70 -8.48 1.30
N ALA A 55 -17.30 -9.30 2.15
CA ALA A 55 -16.86 -10.68 2.35
C ALA A 55 -16.84 -11.58 1.10
N PRO A 56 -17.80 -11.47 0.14
CA PRO A 56 -17.82 -12.33 -1.04
C PRO A 56 -16.61 -12.16 -1.97
N THR A 57 -15.97 -10.98 -1.99
CA THR A 57 -14.89 -10.62 -2.92
C THR A 57 -13.49 -10.75 -2.31
N THR A 58 -13.35 -11.35 -1.12
CA THR A 58 -12.06 -11.53 -0.42
C THR A 58 -11.02 -12.33 -1.21
N GLY A 59 -11.45 -13.14 -2.18
CA GLY A 59 -10.57 -13.96 -3.02
C GLY A 59 -10.20 -13.37 -4.37
N ASP A 60 -10.80 -12.24 -4.76
CA ASP A 60 -10.75 -11.77 -6.15
C ASP A 60 -9.49 -10.95 -6.45
N ILE A 61 -8.99 -10.18 -5.49
CA ILE A 61 -7.73 -9.45 -5.62
C ILE A 61 -6.54 -10.41 -5.51
N GLY A 62 -5.53 -10.21 -6.34
CA GLY A 62 -4.31 -11.02 -6.34
C GLY A 62 -3.57 -11.01 -4.99
N LEU A 63 -2.67 -11.97 -4.81
CA LEU A 63 -1.79 -12.01 -3.64
C LEU A 63 -0.74 -10.91 -3.78
N THR A 64 -0.80 -9.92 -2.89
CA THR A 64 0.07 -8.76 -2.94
C THR A 64 1.47 -9.04 -2.40
N TRP A 65 2.41 -8.11 -2.64
CA TRP A 65 3.84 -8.28 -2.32
C TRP A 65 4.12 -8.63 -0.85
N ASP A 66 3.40 -8.00 0.08
CA ASP A 66 3.65 -8.12 1.51
C ASP A 66 2.95 -9.35 2.15
N GLU A 67 1.85 -9.82 1.57
CA GLU A 67 0.99 -10.85 2.17
C GLU A 67 1.71 -12.18 2.48
N PRO A 68 2.63 -12.70 1.65
CA PRO A 68 3.36 -13.93 1.97
C PRO A 68 4.20 -13.81 3.24
N ALA A 69 4.87 -12.68 3.46
CA ALA A 69 5.65 -12.43 4.66
C ALA A 69 4.78 -12.31 5.91
N TYR A 70 3.61 -11.66 5.78
CA TYR A 70 2.63 -11.57 6.87
C TYR A 70 2.06 -12.95 7.21
N ARG A 71 1.69 -13.74 6.22
CA ARG A 71 1.22 -15.11 6.42
C ARG A 71 2.28 -16.00 7.07
N TYR A 72 3.52 -15.93 6.62
CA TYR A 72 4.62 -16.65 7.26
C TYR A 72 4.69 -16.35 8.76
N SER A 73 4.65 -15.08 9.14
CA SER A 73 4.67 -14.67 10.55
C SER A 73 3.46 -15.21 11.34
N GLN A 74 2.29 -15.30 10.70
CA GLN A 74 1.08 -15.89 11.30
C GLN A 74 1.23 -17.40 11.53
N VAL A 75 1.77 -18.12 10.56
CA VAL A 75 2.01 -19.57 10.65
C VAL A 75 2.99 -19.86 11.79
N MET A 76 4.07 -19.10 11.89
CA MET A 76 5.04 -19.25 12.99
C MET A 76 4.40 -19.00 14.37
N SER A 77 3.66 -17.90 14.51
CA SER A 77 2.98 -17.61 15.78
C SER A 77 1.86 -18.60 16.10
N ALA A 78 1.18 -19.17 15.11
CA ALA A 78 0.21 -20.24 15.30
C ALA A 78 0.84 -21.49 15.91
N GLN A 79 2.04 -21.87 15.44
CA GLN A 79 2.78 -23.00 16.02
C GLN A 79 3.15 -22.75 17.50
N TRP A 80 3.48 -21.51 17.87
CA TRP A 80 3.74 -21.14 19.25
C TRP A 80 2.48 -21.28 20.12
N TRP A 81 1.33 -20.79 19.62
CA TRP A 81 0.05 -20.95 20.31
C TRP A 81 -0.33 -22.43 20.49
N ASP A 82 -0.14 -23.23 19.44
CA ASP A 82 -0.40 -24.67 19.50
C ASP A 82 0.45 -25.36 20.57
N GLN A 83 1.76 -25.10 20.59
CA GLN A 83 2.65 -25.62 21.61
C GLN A 83 2.29 -25.14 23.01
N LEU A 84 1.87 -23.89 23.18
CA LEU A 84 1.47 -23.35 24.47
C LEU A 84 0.20 -24.03 25.02
N VAL A 85 -0.80 -24.24 24.14
CA VAL A 85 -2.06 -24.89 24.52
C VAL A 85 -1.85 -26.36 24.87
N HIS A 86 -0.92 -27.03 24.20
CA HIS A 86 -0.62 -28.44 24.42
C HIS A 86 0.50 -28.70 25.45
N ALA A 87 1.08 -27.66 26.04
CA ALA A 87 2.13 -27.78 27.05
C ALA A 87 1.60 -28.57 28.30
N ARG A 88 2.33 -29.61 28.67
CA ARG A 88 1.96 -30.52 29.77
C ARG A 88 2.67 -30.19 31.05
N SER A 89 3.68 -29.35 31.05
CA SER A 89 4.50 -28.99 32.20
C SER A 89 4.83 -27.50 32.21
N TRP A 90 5.08 -26.97 33.39
CA TRP A 90 5.56 -25.60 33.54
C TRP A 90 6.95 -25.41 32.94
N ALA A 91 7.77 -26.43 32.81
CA ALA A 91 9.05 -26.39 32.14
C ALA A 91 8.88 -26.12 30.65
N GLU A 92 7.91 -26.79 29.98
CA GLU A 92 7.58 -26.53 28.57
C GLU A 92 7.06 -25.10 28.35
N VAL A 93 6.14 -24.62 29.21
CA VAL A 93 5.68 -23.21 29.14
C VAL A 93 6.84 -22.24 29.28
N ARG A 94 7.78 -22.52 30.22
CA ARG A 94 8.95 -21.66 30.41
C ARG A 94 9.87 -21.64 29.20
N SER A 95 10.10 -22.78 28.55
CA SER A 95 10.92 -22.86 27.33
C SER A 95 10.30 -22.08 26.15
N LEU A 96 8.95 -22.01 26.06
CA LEU A 96 8.25 -21.18 25.08
C LEU A 96 8.41 -19.67 25.34
N LEU A 97 8.79 -19.30 26.56
CA LEU A 97 9.06 -17.91 26.97
C LEU A 97 10.55 -17.55 26.92
N ASP A 98 11.42 -18.45 26.50
CA ASP A 98 12.83 -18.15 26.32
C ASP A 98 13.04 -17.12 25.18
N PRO A 99 14.02 -16.21 25.33
CA PRO A 99 14.21 -15.12 24.35
C PRO A 99 14.36 -15.59 22.92
N GLU A 100 15.08 -16.67 22.67
CA GLU A 100 15.32 -17.22 21.35
C GLU A 100 14.09 -17.90 20.76
N THR A 101 13.36 -18.65 21.59
CA THR A 101 12.08 -19.28 21.21
C THR A 101 11.03 -18.22 20.81
N LEU A 102 10.91 -17.15 21.61
CA LEU A 102 10.01 -16.05 21.29
C LEU A 102 10.43 -15.36 19.98
N LEU A 103 11.73 -15.15 19.74
CA LEU A 103 12.17 -14.59 18.47
C LEU A 103 11.89 -15.50 17.28
N TYR A 104 12.02 -16.79 17.43
CA TYR A 104 11.78 -17.74 16.37
C TYR A 104 10.31 -17.78 15.95
N PHE A 105 9.42 -17.91 16.91
CA PHE A 105 7.99 -18.06 16.65
C PHE A 105 7.24 -16.73 16.44
N TRP A 106 7.83 -15.59 16.83
CA TRP A 106 7.23 -14.27 16.68
C TRP A 106 8.12 -13.37 15.81
N PRO A 107 8.25 -13.69 14.50
CA PRO A 107 9.14 -12.97 13.58
C PRO A 107 8.53 -11.64 13.11
N TYR A 108 8.00 -10.86 14.02
CA TYR A 108 7.39 -9.55 13.79
C TYR A 108 8.36 -8.43 14.17
N GLY A 109 8.28 -7.29 13.49
CA GLY A 109 9.16 -6.15 13.69
C GLY A 109 10.63 -6.47 13.33
N ARG A 110 10.85 -7.29 12.30
CA ARG A 110 12.17 -7.79 11.89
C ARG A 110 12.50 -7.48 10.43
N PHE A 111 13.75 -7.11 10.20
CA PHE A 111 14.28 -6.95 8.85
C PHE A 111 14.23 -8.26 8.06
N GLY A 112 13.86 -8.16 6.78
CA GLY A 112 13.84 -9.30 5.85
C GLY A 112 12.71 -10.33 6.06
N VAL A 113 11.83 -10.13 7.06
CA VAL A 113 10.69 -11.01 7.33
C VAL A 113 9.39 -10.21 7.37
N ASN A 114 9.10 -9.58 8.48
CA ASN A 114 7.92 -8.74 8.67
C ASN A 114 8.30 -7.49 9.47
N PHE A 115 8.17 -6.33 8.83
CA PHE A 115 8.57 -5.04 9.42
C PHE A 115 7.61 -4.55 10.51
N HIS A 116 6.41 -5.13 10.59
CA HIS A 116 5.35 -4.66 11.47
C HIS A 116 5.21 -5.53 12.71
N PRO A 117 4.72 -4.96 13.85
CA PRO A 117 4.33 -5.72 15.02
C PRO A 117 3.14 -6.65 14.76
N PRO A 118 2.74 -7.49 15.73
CA PRO A 118 1.92 -8.67 15.44
C PRO A 118 0.40 -8.48 15.40
N LEU A 119 -0.17 -7.31 15.75
CA LEU A 119 -1.63 -7.20 15.99
C LEU A 119 -2.44 -7.65 14.77
N ALA A 120 -2.20 -7.06 13.60
CA ALA A 120 -2.90 -7.48 12.37
C ALA A 120 -2.69 -8.98 12.11
N GLY A 121 -1.44 -9.46 12.23
CA GLY A 121 -1.13 -10.87 12.04
C GLY A 121 -1.93 -11.81 12.96
N GLN A 122 -2.14 -11.43 14.22
CA GLN A 122 -2.94 -12.21 15.16
C GLN A 122 -4.45 -12.14 14.86
N LEU A 123 -4.95 -11.01 14.38
CA LEU A 123 -6.34 -10.88 13.95
C LEU A 123 -6.60 -11.69 12.67
N ASN A 124 -5.68 -11.67 11.70
CA ASN A 124 -5.77 -12.53 10.52
C ASN A 124 -5.69 -14.03 10.88
N LEU A 125 -4.86 -14.41 11.84
CA LEU A 125 -4.80 -15.78 12.34
C LEU A 125 -6.13 -16.18 13.02
N ALA A 126 -6.71 -15.31 13.83
CA ALA A 126 -7.99 -15.56 14.48
C ALA A 126 -9.11 -15.77 13.45
N THR A 127 -9.20 -14.94 12.41
CA THR A 127 -10.20 -15.12 11.36
C THR A 127 -9.94 -16.38 10.53
N HIS A 128 -8.69 -16.74 10.28
CA HIS A 128 -8.36 -18.02 9.65
C HIS A 128 -8.82 -19.22 10.51
N THR A 129 -8.62 -19.15 11.81
CA THR A 129 -9.10 -20.20 12.73
C THR A 129 -10.62 -20.31 12.72
N LEU A 130 -11.33 -19.19 12.59
CA LEU A 130 -12.80 -19.18 12.57
C LEU A 130 -13.39 -19.62 11.24
N PHE A 131 -12.82 -19.18 10.12
CA PHE A 131 -13.40 -19.32 8.78
C PHE A 131 -12.67 -20.31 7.88
N GLY A 132 -11.47 -20.78 8.25
CA GLY A 132 -10.62 -21.62 7.40
C GLY A 132 -11.21 -22.99 7.06
N SER A 133 -12.23 -23.46 7.80
CA SER A 133 -12.97 -24.67 7.44
C SER A 133 -13.95 -24.47 6.27
N TRP A 134 -14.34 -23.24 5.98
CA TRP A 134 -15.34 -22.88 4.94
C TRP A 134 -14.76 -22.07 3.79
N MET A 135 -13.63 -21.39 4.02
CA MET A 135 -12.99 -20.52 3.09
C MET A 135 -11.57 -21.00 2.78
N LYS A 136 -11.07 -20.67 1.61
CA LYS A 136 -9.65 -20.88 1.27
C LYS A 136 -8.74 -20.11 2.25
N ASP A 137 -7.49 -20.52 2.36
CA ASP A 137 -6.53 -19.97 3.33
C ASP A 137 -6.45 -18.43 3.26
N ILE A 138 -6.09 -17.86 2.12
CA ILE A 138 -5.91 -16.40 1.97
C ILE A 138 -7.21 -15.63 2.23
N PRO A 139 -8.36 -15.93 1.60
CA PRO A 139 -9.63 -15.28 1.91
C PRO A 139 -10.01 -15.33 3.40
N SER A 140 -9.81 -16.45 4.08
CA SER A 140 -10.14 -16.58 5.50
C SER A 140 -9.30 -15.66 6.40
N ARG A 141 -8.04 -15.40 6.03
CA ARG A 141 -7.15 -14.45 6.73
C ARG A 141 -7.55 -13.01 6.43
N ARG A 142 -7.87 -12.68 5.19
CA ARG A 142 -8.32 -11.35 4.74
C ARG A 142 -9.62 -10.91 5.41
N MET A 143 -10.42 -11.86 5.95
CA MET A 143 -11.63 -11.55 6.71
C MET A 143 -11.37 -10.64 7.92
N ALA A 144 -10.16 -10.59 8.49
CA ALA A 144 -9.82 -9.64 9.54
C ALA A 144 -9.95 -8.21 9.05
N SER A 145 -9.27 -7.87 7.95
CA SER A 145 -9.33 -6.53 7.36
C SER A 145 -10.73 -6.15 6.89
N VAL A 146 -11.49 -7.11 6.35
CA VAL A 146 -12.92 -6.93 5.98
C VAL A 146 -13.76 -6.57 7.21
N ILE A 147 -13.63 -7.31 8.31
CA ILE A 147 -14.35 -7.05 9.56
C ILE A 147 -13.95 -5.68 10.13
N GLU A 148 -12.68 -5.36 10.15
CA GLU A 148 -12.13 -4.10 10.66
C GLU A 148 -12.60 -2.90 9.83
N PHE A 149 -12.66 -3.04 8.52
CA PHE A 149 -13.19 -1.97 7.66
C PHE A 149 -14.70 -1.79 7.84
N ALA A 150 -15.47 -2.89 7.89
CA ALA A 150 -16.90 -2.84 8.21
C ALA A 150 -17.16 -2.20 9.58
N LEU A 151 -16.32 -2.50 10.58
CA LEU A 151 -16.38 -1.87 11.89
C LEU A 151 -16.04 -0.38 11.83
N THR A 152 -15.05 0.01 11.05
CA THR A 152 -14.69 1.43 10.82
C THR A 152 -15.86 2.20 10.23
N ILE A 153 -16.55 1.64 9.23
CA ILE A 153 -17.77 2.20 8.64
C ILE A 153 -18.86 2.35 9.69
N ALA A 154 -19.10 1.30 10.48
CA ALA A 154 -20.17 1.28 11.47
C ALA A 154 -19.95 2.26 12.64
N ILE A 155 -18.71 2.38 13.17
CA ILE A 155 -18.42 3.37 14.23
C ILE A 155 -18.51 4.80 13.72
N GLY A 156 -18.04 5.07 12.50
CA GLY A 156 -18.18 6.36 11.85
C GLY A 156 -19.64 6.75 11.63
N PHE A 157 -20.42 5.83 11.05
CA PHE A 157 -21.86 5.97 10.94
C PHE A 157 -22.52 6.30 12.27
N SER A 158 -22.32 5.45 13.28
CA SER A 158 -22.95 5.58 14.61
C SER A 158 -22.62 6.92 15.26
N PHE A 159 -21.35 7.34 15.17
CA PHE A 159 -20.89 8.58 15.76
C PHE A 159 -21.52 9.81 15.12
N LEU A 160 -21.56 9.88 13.77
CA LEU A 160 -22.13 11.01 13.06
C LEU A 160 -23.65 11.01 13.05
N ALA A 161 -24.27 9.83 12.89
CA ALA A 161 -25.72 9.72 12.84
C ALA A 161 -26.40 10.16 14.14
N ARG A 162 -25.77 9.87 15.29
CA ARG A 162 -26.29 10.33 16.60
C ARG A 162 -26.19 11.83 16.82
N ARG A 163 -25.30 12.53 16.13
CA ARG A 163 -25.06 13.98 16.31
C ARG A 163 -25.69 14.83 15.23
N TYR A 164 -25.70 14.33 13.99
CA TYR A 164 -26.10 15.11 12.81
C TYR A 164 -27.24 14.45 12.03
N GLY A 165 -27.76 13.34 12.53
CA GLY A 165 -28.85 12.60 11.90
C GLY A 165 -28.39 11.45 10.99
N THR A 166 -29.32 10.49 10.81
CA THR A 166 -29.05 9.22 10.09
C THR A 166 -28.52 9.44 8.67
N ALA A 167 -29.02 10.47 7.97
CA ALA A 167 -28.62 10.75 6.60
C ALA A 167 -27.12 11.11 6.47
N VAL A 168 -26.58 11.94 7.38
CA VAL A 168 -25.15 12.28 7.40
C VAL A 168 -24.32 11.01 7.62
N GLY A 169 -24.74 10.17 8.57
CA GLY A 169 -24.07 8.91 8.87
C GLY A 169 -24.08 7.93 7.68
N LEU A 170 -25.21 7.79 6.99
CA LEU A 170 -25.35 6.89 5.83
C LEU A 170 -24.51 7.35 4.63
N VAL A 171 -24.51 8.65 4.33
CA VAL A 171 -23.66 9.18 3.24
C VAL A 171 -22.18 9.02 3.58
N MET A 172 -21.78 9.27 4.83
CA MET A 172 -20.42 9.02 5.28
C MET A 172 -20.05 7.53 5.12
N ALA A 173 -20.90 6.62 5.59
CA ALA A 173 -20.67 5.18 5.49
C ALA A 173 -20.57 4.72 4.04
N GLY A 174 -21.49 5.13 3.18
CA GLY A 174 -21.47 4.83 1.75
C GLY A 174 -20.26 5.45 1.04
N SER A 175 -19.90 6.70 1.36
CA SER A 175 -18.74 7.35 0.78
C SER A 175 -17.44 6.61 1.15
N LEU A 176 -17.28 6.18 2.40
CA LEU A 176 -16.10 5.44 2.84
C LEU A 176 -15.99 4.08 2.15
N MET A 177 -17.11 3.35 2.09
CA MET A 177 -17.18 2.02 1.48
C MET A 177 -16.92 2.04 -0.03
N LEU A 178 -17.40 3.09 -0.73
CA LEU A 178 -17.33 3.20 -2.18
C LEU A 178 -16.08 3.92 -2.70
N MET A 179 -15.07 4.14 -1.87
CA MET A 179 -13.74 4.57 -2.30
C MET A 179 -12.94 3.35 -2.75
N PRO A 180 -12.68 3.15 -4.06
CA PRO A 180 -12.15 1.87 -4.55
C PRO A 180 -10.81 1.48 -3.92
N ARG A 181 -9.90 2.44 -3.71
CA ARG A 181 -8.61 2.17 -3.07
C ARG A 181 -8.74 1.64 -1.64
N LEU A 182 -9.72 2.13 -0.86
CA LEU A 182 -9.99 1.62 0.48
C LEU A 182 -10.65 0.26 0.42
N TYR A 183 -11.59 0.09 -0.52
CA TYR A 183 -12.23 -1.20 -0.75
C TYR A 183 -11.18 -2.28 -1.06
N GLY A 184 -10.24 -1.99 -1.97
CA GLY A 184 -9.14 -2.90 -2.29
C GLY A 184 -8.26 -3.21 -1.08
N GLN A 185 -7.85 -2.20 -0.30
CA GLN A 185 -7.05 -2.40 0.92
C GLN A 185 -7.79 -3.27 1.96
N ALA A 186 -9.11 -3.15 2.05
CA ALA A 186 -9.91 -3.99 2.96
C ALA A 186 -9.89 -5.48 2.61
N HIS A 187 -9.39 -5.84 1.42
CA HIS A 187 -9.30 -7.22 0.94
C HIS A 187 -7.89 -7.80 1.00
N LEU A 188 -7.01 -7.24 1.82
CA LEU A 188 -5.61 -7.68 1.92
C LEU A 188 -5.28 -8.12 3.34
N ILE A 189 -4.29 -9.00 3.45
CA ILE A 189 -3.61 -9.25 4.72
C ILE A 189 -2.61 -8.12 4.91
N ASP A 190 -3.03 -7.03 5.55
CA ASP A 190 -2.21 -5.83 5.70
C ASP A 190 -2.29 -5.22 7.11
N THR A 191 -1.60 -4.11 7.29
CA THR A 191 -1.57 -3.31 8.52
C THR A 191 -2.25 -1.95 8.35
N ASP A 192 -2.75 -1.64 7.16
CA ASP A 192 -3.24 -0.32 6.83
C ASP A 192 -4.70 -0.13 7.25
N ILE A 193 -5.54 -1.15 7.09
CA ILE A 193 -6.94 -1.14 7.55
C ILE A 193 -7.05 -1.22 9.07
N PRO A 194 -6.33 -2.12 9.79
CA PRO A 194 -6.28 -2.05 11.27
C PRO A 194 -5.80 -0.68 11.76
N GLY A 195 -4.78 -0.12 11.11
CA GLY A 195 -4.28 1.23 11.41
C GLY A 195 -5.35 2.32 11.21
N LEU A 196 -6.16 2.23 10.15
CA LEU A 196 -7.30 3.11 9.90
C LEU A 196 -8.37 3.00 11.01
N LEU A 197 -8.74 1.77 11.38
CA LEU A 197 -9.70 1.51 12.46
C LEU A 197 -9.21 2.09 13.78
N LEU A 198 -7.96 1.80 14.16
CA LEU A 198 -7.38 2.26 15.41
C LEU A 198 -7.29 3.79 15.46
N TRP A 199 -6.93 4.44 14.35
CA TRP A 199 -6.94 5.90 14.25
C TRP A 199 -8.34 6.49 14.44
N ALA A 200 -9.32 5.99 13.66
CA ALA A 200 -10.70 6.46 13.75
C ALA A 200 -11.28 6.23 15.15
N ALA A 201 -11.14 5.02 15.70
CA ALA A 201 -11.63 4.67 17.04
C ALA A 201 -10.99 5.55 18.13
N THR A 202 -9.67 5.78 18.06
CA THR A 202 -8.95 6.63 18.99
C THR A 202 -9.45 8.08 18.91
N ALA A 203 -9.60 8.62 17.71
CA ALA A 203 -10.12 9.98 17.51
C ALA A 203 -11.55 10.13 18.09
N LEU A 204 -12.44 9.19 17.82
CA LEU A 204 -13.82 9.21 18.32
C LEU A 204 -13.88 9.01 19.84
N ALA A 205 -13.08 8.10 20.39
CA ALA A 205 -12.98 7.85 21.82
C ALA A 205 -12.42 9.08 22.57
N PHE A 206 -11.39 9.73 22.00
CA PHE A 206 -10.82 10.95 22.56
C PHE A 206 -11.85 12.08 22.63
N TRP A 207 -12.59 12.32 21.54
CA TRP A 207 -13.66 13.30 21.55
C TRP A 207 -14.71 13.02 22.62
N ASN A 208 -15.18 11.75 22.71
CA ASN A 208 -16.16 11.35 23.72
C ASN A 208 -15.59 11.49 25.15
N GLY A 209 -14.33 11.14 25.35
CA GLY A 209 -13.62 11.27 26.63
C GLY A 209 -13.56 12.69 27.16
N LEU A 210 -13.43 13.68 26.25
CA LEU A 210 -13.39 15.09 26.59
C LEU A 210 -14.77 15.72 26.85
N HIS A 211 -15.81 15.30 26.13
CA HIS A 211 -17.06 16.04 26.05
C HIS A 211 -18.26 15.32 26.72
N GLN A 212 -18.16 14.04 27.06
CA GLN A 212 -19.22 13.33 27.77
C GLN A 212 -19.02 13.41 29.29
N GLU A 213 -20.11 13.60 30.03
CA GLU A 213 -20.08 13.63 31.51
C GLU A 213 -19.53 12.31 32.08
N LYS A 214 -19.95 11.17 31.55
CA LYS A 214 -19.42 9.84 31.91
C LYS A 214 -18.27 9.42 30.95
N GLY A 215 -17.38 10.34 30.64
CA GLY A 215 -16.32 10.16 29.65
C GLY A 215 -15.15 9.27 30.09
N ARG A 216 -15.06 8.85 31.35
CA ARG A 216 -13.93 8.08 31.90
C ARG A 216 -13.63 6.77 31.15
N PRO A 217 -14.60 5.91 30.79
CA PRO A 217 -14.31 4.70 30.01
C PRO A 217 -13.67 5.02 28.66
N TRP A 218 -14.11 6.09 28.02
CA TRP A 218 -13.55 6.57 26.75
C TRP A 218 -12.10 7.05 26.89
N ARG A 219 -11.75 7.71 28.00
CA ARG A 219 -10.37 8.17 28.29
C ARG A 219 -9.42 6.98 28.46
N VAL A 220 -9.84 5.95 29.17
CA VAL A 220 -9.09 4.69 29.31
C VAL A 220 -8.96 4.00 27.95
N LEU A 221 -10.06 3.94 27.19
CA LEU A 221 -10.06 3.36 25.86
C LEU A 221 -9.06 4.02 24.92
N VAL A 222 -8.88 5.36 24.99
CA VAL A 222 -7.84 6.06 24.21
C VAL A 222 -6.44 5.49 24.50
N GLY A 223 -6.10 5.28 25.78
CA GLY A 223 -4.81 4.69 26.16
C GLY A 223 -4.62 3.27 25.64
N VAL A 224 -5.68 2.45 25.72
CA VAL A 224 -5.67 1.08 25.20
C VAL A 224 -5.52 1.06 23.68
N LEU A 225 -6.32 1.86 22.96
CA LEU A 225 -6.26 1.93 21.49
C LEU A 225 -4.89 2.43 20.98
N LEU A 226 -4.26 3.36 21.68
CA LEU A 226 -2.90 3.81 21.37
C LEU A 226 -1.85 2.71 21.60
N GLY A 227 -1.99 1.90 22.64
CA GLY A 227 -1.14 0.73 22.83
C GLY A 227 -1.32 -0.31 21.73
N LEU A 228 -2.56 -0.56 21.30
CA LEU A 228 -2.86 -1.41 20.14
C LEU A 228 -2.28 -0.83 18.85
N ALA A 229 -2.38 0.50 18.65
CA ALA A 229 -1.77 1.18 17.51
C ALA A 229 -0.24 1.01 17.46
N PHE A 230 0.42 0.99 18.63
CA PHE A 230 1.85 0.75 18.72
C PHE A 230 2.24 -0.68 18.32
N VAL A 231 1.43 -1.68 18.65
CA VAL A 231 1.65 -3.08 18.22
C VAL A 231 1.00 -3.42 16.88
N GLU A 232 0.49 -2.43 16.20
CA GLU A 232 0.02 -2.54 14.82
C GLU A 232 1.06 -1.99 13.85
N LYS A 233 1.26 -0.68 13.88
CA LYS A 233 2.11 0.03 12.94
C LYS A 233 2.58 1.35 13.53
N MET A 234 3.87 1.67 13.39
CA MET A 234 4.40 2.95 13.89
C MET A 234 3.61 4.16 13.37
N ALA A 235 3.16 4.13 12.10
CA ALA A 235 2.36 5.21 11.53
C ALA A 235 1.01 5.42 12.23
N ALA A 236 0.40 4.36 12.80
CA ALA A 236 -0.86 4.47 13.52
C ALA A 236 -0.73 5.25 14.83
N VAL A 237 0.46 5.24 15.46
CA VAL A 237 0.78 6.07 16.65
C VAL A 237 0.77 7.56 16.30
N GLY A 238 0.89 7.90 15.03
CA GLY A 238 0.80 9.28 14.53
C GLY A 238 -0.51 9.99 14.88
N VAL A 239 -1.55 9.25 15.29
CA VAL A 239 -2.80 9.82 15.82
C VAL A 239 -2.57 10.69 17.06
N LEU A 240 -1.47 10.49 17.80
CA LEU A 240 -1.09 11.38 18.92
C LEU A 240 -0.93 12.84 18.47
N LEU A 241 -0.42 13.09 17.28
CA LEU A 241 -0.16 14.44 16.79
C LEU A 241 -1.43 15.30 16.75
N PRO A 242 -2.51 14.95 16.05
CA PRO A 242 -3.74 15.73 16.07
C PRO A 242 -4.40 15.79 17.45
N LEU A 243 -4.25 14.76 18.31
CA LEU A 243 -4.75 14.82 19.69
C LEU A 243 -4.00 15.85 20.53
N LEU A 244 -2.68 15.90 20.43
CA LEU A 244 -1.85 16.87 21.13
C LEU A 244 -2.09 18.30 20.60
N LEU A 245 -2.20 18.46 19.27
CA LEU A 245 -2.55 19.75 18.67
C LEU A 245 -3.91 20.24 19.17
N TRP A 246 -4.90 19.35 19.28
CA TRP A 246 -6.22 19.70 19.80
C TRP A 246 -6.18 20.12 21.26
N LEU A 247 -5.43 19.39 22.12
CA LEU A 247 -5.25 19.76 23.51
C LEU A 247 -4.53 21.10 23.66
N ALA A 248 -3.46 21.32 22.88
CA ALA A 248 -2.72 22.58 22.90
C ALA A 248 -3.59 23.76 22.46
N ALA A 249 -4.34 23.62 21.36
CA ALA A 249 -5.27 24.64 20.90
C ALA A 249 -6.37 24.91 21.93
N GLY A 250 -6.86 23.89 22.61
CA GLY A 250 -7.85 24.03 23.70
C GLY A 250 -7.31 24.83 24.89
N HIS A 251 -6.05 24.67 25.24
CA HIS A 251 -5.40 25.46 26.29
C HIS A 251 -5.19 26.91 25.87
N LEU A 252 -4.73 27.17 24.65
CA LEU A 252 -4.47 28.51 24.13
C LEU A 252 -5.74 29.36 23.94
N THR A 253 -6.86 28.72 23.63
CA THR A 253 -8.11 29.41 23.28
C THR A 253 -9.12 29.49 24.41
N HIS A 254 -8.76 29.17 25.66
CA HIS A 254 -9.67 29.00 26.80
C HIS A 254 -10.90 28.11 26.51
N ALA A 255 -10.76 27.23 25.54
CA ALA A 255 -11.80 26.30 25.07
C ALA A 255 -12.06 25.14 26.05
N LEU A 256 -11.21 24.98 27.05
CA LEU A 256 -11.46 24.12 28.20
C LEU A 256 -12.35 24.92 29.17
N ALA A 257 -13.55 24.43 29.40
CA ALA A 257 -14.65 25.16 30.05
C ALA A 257 -14.39 25.67 31.50
N ARG A 258 -13.21 25.48 32.05
CA ARG A 258 -12.85 26.00 33.37
C ARG A 258 -11.36 26.37 33.43
N PRO A 259 -10.95 27.50 34.03
CA PRO A 259 -9.55 27.86 34.22
C PRO A 259 -8.87 26.82 35.12
N VAL A 260 -7.64 26.46 34.77
CA VAL A 260 -6.83 25.49 35.53
C VAL A 260 -6.35 26.17 36.80
N GLY A 261 -6.81 25.68 37.95
CA GLY A 261 -6.38 26.21 39.27
C GLY A 261 -4.91 25.80 39.58
N ARG A 262 -4.26 26.55 40.47
CA ARG A 262 -2.86 26.28 40.88
C ARG A 262 -2.67 24.84 41.41
N ALA A 263 -3.63 24.34 42.19
CA ALA A 263 -3.61 22.95 42.70
C ALA A 263 -3.68 21.92 41.58
N ASP A 264 -4.46 22.18 40.51
CA ASP A 264 -4.59 21.29 39.37
C ASP A 264 -3.32 21.23 38.52
N TRP A 265 -2.63 22.37 38.39
CA TRP A 265 -1.32 22.43 37.74
C TRP A 265 -0.29 21.59 38.50
N ILE A 266 -0.25 21.71 39.84
CA ILE A 266 0.68 20.96 40.68
C ILE A 266 0.39 19.45 40.55
N ASP A 267 -0.87 19.04 40.69
CA ASP A 267 -1.26 17.62 40.52
C ASP A 267 -0.92 17.11 39.11
N GLY A 268 -1.25 17.88 38.07
CA GLY A 268 -0.97 17.55 36.70
C GLY A 268 0.51 17.36 36.38
N VAL A 269 1.33 18.33 36.79
CA VAL A 269 2.78 18.30 36.58
C VAL A 269 3.41 17.16 37.38
N PHE A 270 3.03 16.99 38.64
CA PHE A 270 3.57 15.94 39.49
C PHE A 270 3.20 14.54 39.00
N THR A 271 1.92 14.29 38.70
CA THR A 271 1.46 13.00 38.21
C THR A 271 2.07 12.67 36.85
N THR A 272 2.08 13.63 35.92
CA THR A 272 2.68 13.46 34.60
C THR A 272 4.19 13.24 34.72
N GLY A 273 4.89 13.99 35.59
CA GLY A 273 6.31 13.83 35.83
C GLY A 273 6.67 12.45 36.38
N LEU A 274 5.91 11.94 37.37
CA LEU A 274 6.08 10.59 37.88
C LEU A 274 5.87 9.50 36.83
N MET A 275 4.94 9.71 35.90
CA MET A 275 4.69 8.75 34.81
C MET A 275 5.72 8.85 33.68
N LEU A 276 6.19 10.05 33.36
CA LEU A 276 7.18 10.28 32.31
C LEU A 276 8.59 9.87 32.74
N LEU A 277 8.90 9.87 34.04
CA LEU A 277 10.23 9.51 34.52
C LEU A 277 10.66 8.10 34.08
N PRO A 278 9.89 7.00 34.37
CA PRO A 278 10.26 5.67 33.94
C PRO A 278 10.26 5.52 32.41
N LEU A 279 9.34 6.18 31.71
CA LEU A 279 9.30 6.15 30.24
C LEU A 279 10.49 6.89 29.63
N GLY A 280 10.91 8.00 30.25
CA GLY A 280 12.09 8.76 29.84
C GLY A 280 13.38 7.96 30.04
N LEU A 281 13.51 7.26 31.15
CA LEU A 281 14.64 6.37 31.42
C LEU A 281 14.67 5.22 30.41
N ALA A 282 13.53 4.58 30.16
CA ALA A 282 13.43 3.53 29.16
C ALA A 282 13.77 4.05 27.74
N PHE A 283 13.31 5.23 27.38
CA PHE A 283 13.61 5.85 26.09
C PHE A 283 15.10 6.23 25.95
N GLN A 284 15.71 6.77 27.01
CA GLN A 284 17.16 7.07 27.03
C GLN A 284 17.97 5.78 26.84
N GLU A 285 17.60 4.72 27.53
CA GLU A 285 18.25 3.42 27.36
C GLU A 285 18.08 2.88 25.92
N ILE A 286 16.86 2.90 25.38
CA ILE A 286 16.59 2.52 23.98
C ILE A 286 17.49 3.30 23.02
N GLN A 287 17.64 4.61 23.19
CA GLN A 287 18.53 5.41 22.35
C GLN A 287 20.02 5.02 22.51
N GLY A 288 20.45 4.70 23.73
CA GLY A 288 21.80 4.18 24.00
C GLY A 288 22.07 2.87 23.28
N LEU A 289 21.11 1.93 23.37
CA LEU A 289 21.16 0.63 22.70
C LEU A 289 21.11 0.76 21.17
N GLN A 290 20.32 1.68 20.61
CA GLN A 290 20.28 1.94 19.17
C GLN A 290 21.64 2.32 18.59
N ARG A 291 22.43 3.10 19.33
CA ARG A 291 23.78 3.52 18.88
C ARG A 291 24.77 2.34 18.80
N GLN A 292 24.45 1.23 19.44
CA GLN A 292 25.28 0.02 19.46
C GLN A 292 24.87 -0.98 18.36
N LEU A 293 23.70 -0.81 17.78
CA LEU A 293 23.18 -1.70 16.74
C LEU A 293 23.78 -1.37 15.37
N PRO A 294 24.19 -2.37 14.59
CA PRO A 294 24.54 -2.17 13.20
C PRO A 294 23.32 -1.75 12.36
N PRO A 295 23.54 -1.33 11.10
CA PRO A 295 22.44 -1.04 10.19
C PRO A 295 21.45 -2.21 10.09
N PRO A 296 20.15 -1.96 9.93
CA PRO A 296 19.12 -3.02 9.97
C PRO A 296 19.38 -4.21 9.04
N ALA A 297 19.92 -3.95 7.84
CA ALA A 297 20.26 -4.99 6.88
C ALA A 297 21.41 -5.92 7.31
N GLN A 298 22.22 -5.49 8.28
CA GLN A 298 23.36 -6.24 8.81
C GLN A 298 23.09 -6.83 10.19
N THR A 299 21.96 -6.49 10.80
CA THR A 299 21.63 -6.92 12.16
C THR A 299 21.16 -8.36 12.19
N ASN A 300 21.85 -9.21 12.91
CA ASN A 300 21.39 -10.55 13.26
C ASN A 300 20.81 -10.54 14.69
N LEU A 301 19.50 -10.58 14.82
CA LEU A 301 18.79 -10.51 16.11
C LEU A 301 19.11 -11.66 17.08
N PHE A 302 19.66 -12.76 16.60
CA PHE A 302 20.08 -13.86 17.47
C PHE A 302 21.49 -13.66 18.05
N VAL A 303 22.33 -12.89 17.35
CA VAL A 303 23.75 -12.67 17.70
C VAL A 303 24.00 -11.24 18.17
N ASP A 304 23.50 -10.25 17.42
CA ASP A 304 23.77 -8.82 17.66
C ASP A 304 22.76 -8.24 18.66
N ARG A 305 22.82 -8.71 19.91
CA ARG A 305 21.91 -8.25 20.98
C ARG A 305 22.68 -7.40 21.98
N PRO A 306 22.43 -6.08 22.03
CA PRO A 306 22.93 -5.28 23.11
C PRO A 306 22.27 -5.72 24.44
N ALA A 307 23.03 -5.75 25.51
CA ALA A 307 22.49 -6.04 26.83
C ALA A 307 21.92 -4.78 27.50
N SER A 308 20.84 -4.96 28.25
CA SER A 308 20.28 -3.91 29.10
C SER A 308 19.96 -4.48 30.47
N ASP A 309 20.34 -3.74 31.52
CA ASP A 309 20.02 -4.08 32.90
C ASP A 309 18.59 -3.70 33.31
N TRP A 310 17.91 -2.91 32.43
CA TRP A 310 16.55 -2.45 32.68
C TRP A 310 15.52 -3.50 32.31
N PRO A 311 14.68 -3.90 33.26
CA PRO A 311 13.63 -4.88 33.01
C PRO A 311 12.46 -4.27 32.24
N GLY A 312 11.77 -5.07 31.41
CA GLY A 312 10.63 -4.63 30.61
C GLY A 312 9.44 -4.08 31.41
N TRP A 313 9.28 -4.51 32.66
CA TRP A 313 8.22 -4.00 33.52
C TRP A 313 8.35 -2.49 33.86
N ILE A 314 9.48 -1.84 33.56
CA ILE A 314 9.60 -0.39 33.68
C ILE A 314 8.49 0.33 32.88
N LEU A 315 8.02 -0.28 31.79
CA LEU A 315 6.91 0.22 30.98
C LEU A 315 5.54 0.14 31.68
N ALA A 316 5.44 -0.66 32.77
CA ALA A 316 4.23 -0.78 33.57
C ALA A 316 4.19 0.21 34.77
N LEU A 317 5.30 0.87 35.12
CA LEU A 317 5.33 1.80 36.23
C LEU A 317 4.33 2.97 36.11
N PRO A 318 4.10 3.57 34.92
CA PRO A 318 3.06 4.58 34.79
C PRO A 318 1.66 4.08 35.16
N LEU A 319 1.33 2.82 34.84
CA LEU A 319 0.06 2.23 35.24
C LEU A 319 -0.06 2.09 36.76
N THR A 320 1.03 1.73 37.44
CA THR A 320 1.08 1.67 38.91
C THR A 320 0.83 3.08 39.50
N VAL A 321 1.47 4.13 38.98
CA VAL A 321 1.23 5.52 39.40
C VAL A 321 -0.25 5.90 39.18
N TRP A 322 -0.84 5.51 38.08
CA TRP A 322 -2.25 5.79 37.76
C TRP A 322 -3.20 5.12 38.77
N PHE A 323 -2.97 3.84 39.13
CA PHE A 323 -3.77 3.15 40.15
C PHE A 323 -3.58 3.75 41.54
N LEU A 324 -2.33 4.03 41.96
CA LEU A 324 -2.03 4.65 43.27
C LEU A 324 -2.73 6.01 43.39
N ARG A 325 -2.66 6.82 42.36
CA ARG A 325 -3.38 8.11 42.34
C ARG A 325 -4.87 7.94 42.58
N ARG A 326 -5.48 6.95 41.95
CA ARG A 326 -6.91 6.67 42.10
C ARG A 326 -7.25 6.10 43.48
N LEU A 327 -6.38 5.29 44.04
CA LEU A 327 -6.52 4.78 45.40
C LEU A 327 -6.46 5.96 46.41
N LEU A 328 -5.47 6.82 46.26
CA LEU A 328 -5.32 8.01 47.11
C LEU A 328 -6.53 8.95 47.02
N ALA A 329 -7.08 9.16 45.83
CA ALA A 329 -8.29 9.96 45.64
C ALA A 329 -9.54 9.35 46.34
N ARG A 330 -9.59 8.00 46.49
CA ARG A 330 -10.66 7.33 47.24
C ARG A 330 -10.45 7.38 48.76
N VAL A 331 -9.20 7.22 49.21
CA VAL A 331 -8.85 7.24 50.61
C VAL A 331 -8.94 8.66 51.22
N PHE A 332 -8.61 9.65 50.42
CA PHE A 332 -8.62 11.07 50.83
C PHE A 332 -9.58 11.91 49.96
N PRO A 333 -10.90 11.67 50.04
CA PRO A 333 -11.88 12.30 49.16
C PRO A 333 -12.00 13.82 49.34
N GLY A 334 -11.47 14.41 50.40
CA GLY A 334 -11.44 15.87 50.63
C GLY A 334 -10.16 16.57 50.11
N SER A 335 -9.22 15.83 49.54
CA SER A 335 -7.97 16.42 49.06
C SER A 335 -8.17 17.20 47.75
N LYS A 336 -7.77 18.47 47.74
CA LYS A 336 -7.80 19.34 46.58
C LYS A 336 -6.75 18.89 45.51
N ILE A 337 -5.81 18.01 45.84
CA ILE A 337 -4.71 17.54 45.00
C ILE A 337 -5.13 16.30 44.22
N TRP A 338 -5.88 15.37 44.83
CA TRP A 338 -6.17 14.07 44.22
C TRP A 338 -7.58 13.90 43.68
N GLY A 339 -8.45 14.87 43.88
CA GLY A 339 -9.89 14.76 43.60
C GLY A 339 -10.42 15.46 42.33
N VAL A 340 -9.60 16.22 41.63
CA VAL A 340 -10.08 17.04 40.50
C VAL A 340 -10.03 16.23 39.22
N GLU A 341 -11.18 15.74 38.79
CA GLU A 341 -11.34 15.08 37.48
C GLU A 341 -11.37 16.14 36.38
N ARG A 342 -10.25 16.27 35.68
CA ARG A 342 -10.18 17.06 34.45
C ARG A 342 -10.05 16.14 33.25
N PRO A 343 -11.01 16.18 32.30
CA PRO A 343 -11.05 15.24 31.18
C PRO A 343 -9.74 15.19 30.38
N ALA A 344 -9.10 16.33 30.13
CA ALA A 344 -7.85 16.39 29.38
C ALA A 344 -6.68 15.74 30.13
N LEU A 345 -6.51 16.04 31.44
CA LEU A 345 -5.45 15.43 32.24
C LEU A 345 -5.67 13.93 32.43
N GLU A 346 -6.90 13.51 32.66
CA GLU A 346 -7.23 12.09 32.78
C GLU A 346 -7.01 11.32 31.48
N THR A 347 -7.32 11.92 30.33
CA THR A 347 -7.04 11.30 29.04
C THR A 347 -5.54 11.14 28.85
N TRP A 348 -4.76 12.19 29.15
CA TRP A 348 -3.30 12.16 29.05
C TRP A 348 -2.67 11.14 29.98
N THR A 349 -3.07 11.11 31.24
CA THR A 349 -2.56 10.12 32.21
C THR A 349 -3.00 8.69 31.85
N ALA A 350 -4.18 8.50 31.28
CA ALA A 350 -4.60 7.20 30.78
C ALA A 350 -3.74 6.75 29.56
N ILE A 351 -3.39 7.65 28.68
CA ILE A 351 -2.46 7.34 27.57
C ILE A 351 -1.12 6.86 28.14
N LEU A 352 -0.50 7.63 29.05
CA LEU A 352 0.80 7.29 29.65
C LEU A 352 0.75 5.99 30.46
N ALA A 353 -0.40 5.68 31.06
CA ALA A 353 -0.59 4.48 31.87
C ALA A 353 -0.80 3.21 31.02
N PHE A 354 -1.72 3.27 30.07
CA PHE A 354 -2.20 2.06 29.38
C PHE A 354 -1.44 1.77 28.08
N ALA A 355 -1.04 2.81 27.29
CA ALA A 355 -0.42 2.56 26.01
C ALA A 355 0.90 1.77 26.09
N PRO A 356 1.86 2.09 26.99
CA PRO A 356 3.09 1.31 27.10
C PRO A 356 2.86 -0.15 27.51
N VAL A 357 1.92 -0.39 28.43
CA VAL A 357 1.62 -1.74 28.93
C VAL A 357 0.94 -2.58 27.85
N VAL A 358 -0.07 -2.01 27.18
CA VAL A 358 -0.78 -2.71 26.09
C VAL A 358 0.18 -2.99 24.95
N GLY A 359 1.05 -2.01 24.60
CA GLY A 359 2.09 -2.19 23.61
C GLY A 359 3.08 -3.31 23.94
N TRP A 360 3.53 -3.36 25.20
CA TRP A 360 4.44 -4.41 25.66
C TRP A 360 3.78 -5.79 25.67
N LEU A 361 2.57 -5.89 26.23
CA LEU A 361 1.84 -7.15 26.33
C LEU A 361 1.41 -7.68 24.95
N GLY A 362 1.12 -6.77 24.00
CA GLY A 362 0.62 -7.13 22.68
C GLY A 362 1.66 -7.79 21.76
N ASN A 363 2.95 -7.75 22.10
CA ASN A 363 3.99 -8.44 21.33
C ASN A 363 4.82 -9.37 22.21
N PRO A 364 4.56 -10.69 22.19
CA PRO A 364 5.33 -11.66 22.96
C PRO A 364 6.84 -11.63 22.73
N ALA A 365 7.30 -11.28 21.52
CA ALA A 365 8.71 -11.11 21.26
C ALA A 365 9.36 -10.03 22.15
N TRP A 366 8.58 -9.08 22.69
CA TRP A 366 9.07 -8.01 23.57
C TRP A 366 8.98 -8.33 25.07
N TRP A 367 8.46 -9.50 25.47
CA TRP A 367 8.33 -9.84 26.90
C TRP A 367 9.69 -10.11 27.56
N ARG A 368 10.64 -10.58 26.79
CA ARG A 368 12.02 -10.78 27.20
C ARG A 368 12.94 -9.82 26.45
N GLU A 369 14.01 -9.39 27.07
CA GLU A 369 14.94 -8.41 26.47
C GLU A 369 14.22 -7.19 25.87
N THR A 370 13.23 -6.66 26.58
CA THR A 370 12.26 -5.68 26.08
C THR A 370 12.92 -4.47 25.46
N LEU A 371 13.83 -3.79 26.17
CA LEU A 371 14.43 -2.54 25.68
C LEU A 371 15.38 -2.77 24.50
N PRO A 372 16.24 -3.81 24.48
CA PRO A 372 17.02 -4.20 23.31
C PRO A 372 16.13 -4.43 22.06
N ARG A 373 15.02 -5.12 22.20
CA ARG A 373 14.11 -5.39 21.09
C ARG A 373 13.36 -4.17 20.61
N LEU A 374 12.96 -3.31 21.52
CA LEU A 374 12.40 -2.00 21.17
C LEU A 374 13.44 -1.11 20.49
N ALA A 375 14.70 -1.15 20.92
CA ALA A 375 15.78 -0.44 20.24
C ALA A 375 15.96 -0.91 18.80
N HIS A 376 15.94 -2.23 18.57
CA HIS A 376 15.97 -2.78 17.22
C HIS A 376 14.76 -2.34 16.36
N TYR A 377 13.55 -2.42 16.90
CA TYR A 377 12.34 -1.99 16.19
C TYR A 377 12.35 -0.48 15.87
N TYR A 378 12.83 0.34 16.79
CA TYR A 378 13.03 1.77 16.56
C TYR A 378 14.07 2.04 15.47
N THR A 379 15.19 1.32 15.49
CA THR A 379 16.24 1.43 14.46
C THR A 379 15.67 1.08 13.08
N LEU A 380 14.90 -0.01 13.00
CA LEU A 380 14.23 -0.44 11.78
C LEU A 380 13.20 0.59 11.28
N SER A 381 12.45 1.20 12.20
CA SER A 381 11.40 2.17 11.87
C SER A 381 11.96 3.54 11.48
N ASN A 382 13.04 3.99 12.11
CA ASN A 382 13.64 5.30 11.87
C ASN A 382 14.61 5.31 10.69
N ASN A 383 15.28 4.17 10.41
CA ASN A 383 16.23 4.03 9.31
C ASN A 383 15.61 3.26 8.14
N ARG A 384 14.47 3.73 7.66
CA ARG A 384 13.77 3.11 6.53
C ARG A 384 14.60 3.12 5.25
N LEU A 385 15.36 4.18 4.99
CA LEU A 385 16.26 4.27 3.85
C LEU A 385 17.36 3.19 3.87
N GLY A 386 17.89 2.86 5.05
CA GLY A 386 18.89 1.80 5.20
C GLY A 386 18.30 0.39 5.34
N ALA A 387 17.00 0.28 5.63
CA ALA A 387 16.33 -1.00 5.87
C ALA A 387 15.56 -1.53 4.66
N LEU A 388 15.10 -0.66 3.77
CA LEU A 388 14.37 -1.04 2.57
C LEU A 388 15.30 -0.93 1.35
N PRO A 389 15.18 -1.81 0.36
CA PRO A 389 15.78 -1.59 -0.94
C PRO A 389 15.25 -0.28 -1.53
N ASP A 390 15.98 0.30 -2.48
CA ASP A 390 15.56 1.50 -3.18
C ASP A 390 14.20 1.26 -3.87
N ILE A 391 13.12 1.67 -3.20
CA ILE A 391 11.77 1.56 -3.76
C ILE A 391 11.58 2.74 -4.70
N GLN A 392 11.65 2.44 -5.99
CA GLN A 392 11.36 3.42 -7.03
C GLN A 392 9.86 3.67 -7.12
N ILE A 393 9.50 4.95 -7.29
CA ILE A 393 8.12 5.44 -7.39
C ILE A 393 8.04 6.33 -8.62
N ILE A 394 7.07 6.07 -9.50
CA ILE A 394 6.80 6.96 -10.64
C ILE A 394 5.69 7.93 -10.28
N TYR A 395 5.98 9.21 -10.48
CA TYR A 395 5.04 10.29 -10.22
C TYR A 395 5.20 11.39 -11.28
N PHE A 396 4.15 11.66 -12.05
CA PHE A 396 4.17 12.49 -13.24
C PHE A 396 5.30 12.11 -14.23
N GLY A 397 5.51 10.81 -14.42
CA GLY A 397 6.51 10.29 -15.36
C GLY A 397 7.96 10.40 -14.88
N GLN A 398 8.22 10.96 -13.72
CA GLN A 398 9.55 11.02 -13.11
C GLN A 398 9.70 9.93 -12.05
N THR A 399 10.88 9.35 -11.96
CA THR A 399 11.22 8.34 -10.97
C THR A 399 11.79 9.01 -9.72
N TYR A 400 11.21 8.67 -8.59
CA TYR A 400 11.65 9.11 -7.26
C TYR A 400 12.04 7.90 -6.44
N VAL A 401 12.90 8.13 -5.45
CA VAL A 401 13.27 7.13 -4.45
C VAL A 401 12.90 7.70 -3.07
N TYR A 402 12.23 6.91 -2.24
CA TYR A 402 11.83 7.22 -0.87
C TYR A 402 10.72 8.27 -0.72
N SER A 403 10.88 9.50 -1.19
CA SER A 403 9.90 10.59 -1.01
C SER A 403 9.44 11.16 -2.35
N LEU A 404 8.25 11.75 -2.35
CA LEU A 404 7.65 12.44 -3.48
C LEU A 404 7.60 13.97 -3.21
N PRO A 405 7.40 14.81 -4.25
CA PRO A 405 7.20 16.25 -4.09
C PRO A 405 6.11 16.57 -3.07
N TRP A 406 6.21 17.73 -2.41
CA TRP A 406 5.35 18.17 -1.31
C TRP A 406 3.83 18.07 -1.60
N HIS A 407 3.41 18.21 -2.85
CA HIS A 407 2.01 18.17 -3.25
C HIS A 407 1.45 16.75 -3.45
N ASN A 408 2.25 15.70 -3.24
CA ASN A 408 1.90 14.33 -3.60
C ASN A 408 0.59 13.84 -2.95
N ALA A 409 0.41 14.08 -1.66
CA ALA A 409 -0.79 13.62 -0.96
C ALA A 409 -2.06 14.30 -1.47
N TRP A 410 -1.98 15.59 -1.80
CA TRP A 410 -3.11 16.35 -2.34
C TRP A 410 -3.49 15.89 -3.74
N VAL A 411 -2.50 15.67 -4.59
CA VAL A 411 -2.70 15.15 -5.94
C VAL A 411 -3.28 13.74 -5.88
N LEU A 412 -2.66 12.84 -5.12
CA LEU A 412 -3.16 11.46 -4.98
C LEU A 412 -4.57 11.41 -4.42
N LEU A 413 -4.89 12.22 -3.40
CA LEU A 413 -6.26 12.35 -2.87
C LEU A 413 -7.22 12.79 -4.00
N GLY A 414 -6.84 13.81 -4.77
CA GLY A 414 -7.66 14.36 -5.84
C GLY A 414 -7.92 13.43 -7.01
N ILE A 415 -7.03 12.47 -7.28
CA ILE A 415 -7.14 11.58 -8.44
C ILE A 415 -7.51 10.13 -8.10
N THR A 416 -7.55 9.75 -6.80
CA THR A 416 -7.86 8.37 -6.36
C THR A 416 -9.15 8.25 -5.56
N VAL A 417 -9.89 9.33 -5.35
CA VAL A 417 -11.24 9.32 -4.75
C VAL A 417 -12.25 9.60 -5.83
N PRO A 418 -13.41 8.93 -5.87
CA PRO A 418 -14.49 9.25 -6.81
C PRO A 418 -14.83 10.74 -6.83
N ALA A 419 -14.93 11.32 -8.02
CA ALA A 419 -15.07 12.76 -8.21
C ALA A 419 -16.30 13.36 -7.49
N THR A 420 -17.39 12.61 -7.42
CA THR A 420 -18.61 13.02 -6.72
C THR A 420 -18.41 13.12 -5.21
N ILE A 421 -17.67 12.18 -4.62
CA ILE A 421 -17.32 12.19 -3.18
C ILE A 421 -16.37 13.35 -2.88
N LEU A 422 -15.37 13.62 -3.74
CA LEU A 422 -14.47 14.76 -3.59
C LEU A 422 -15.23 16.09 -3.60
N LEU A 423 -16.15 16.25 -4.54
CA LEU A 423 -16.92 17.48 -4.67
C LEU A 423 -17.73 17.78 -3.38
N VAL A 424 -18.51 16.80 -2.92
CA VAL A 424 -19.32 17.01 -1.71
C VAL A 424 -18.44 17.05 -0.45
N GLY A 425 -17.30 16.36 -0.43
CA GLY A 425 -16.29 16.48 0.63
C GLY A 425 -15.75 17.90 0.75
N ALA A 426 -15.40 18.54 -0.39
CA ALA A 426 -14.96 19.93 -0.42
C ALA A 426 -16.07 20.90 0.08
N ILE A 427 -17.33 20.69 -0.35
CA ILE A 427 -18.47 21.44 0.17
C ILE A 427 -18.60 21.25 1.68
N GLY A 428 -18.41 20.02 2.18
CA GLY A 428 -18.45 19.71 3.61
C GLY A 428 -17.33 20.39 4.40
N ILE A 429 -16.13 20.51 3.85
CA ILE A 429 -15.01 21.26 4.47
C ILE A 429 -15.37 22.75 4.56
N VAL A 430 -15.90 23.35 3.49
CA VAL A 430 -16.36 24.76 3.51
C VAL A 430 -17.47 24.96 4.54
N TRP A 431 -18.43 24.04 4.59
CA TRP A 431 -19.48 24.05 5.60
C TRP A 431 -18.90 23.96 7.02
N ALA A 432 -17.95 23.04 7.26
CA ALA A 432 -17.29 22.86 8.54
C ALA A 432 -16.59 24.13 9.03
N LEU A 433 -15.89 24.83 8.13
CA LEU A 433 -15.26 26.12 8.43
C LEU A 433 -16.27 27.18 8.86
N GLY A 434 -17.47 27.18 8.28
CA GLY A 434 -18.56 28.05 8.68
C GLY A 434 -19.15 27.71 10.05
N GLN A 435 -18.98 26.48 10.55
CA GLN A 435 -19.52 26.04 11.86
C GLN A 435 -18.56 26.24 13.04
N ILE A 436 -17.33 26.64 12.83
CA ILE A 436 -16.25 26.64 13.87
C ILE A 436 -16.67 27.34 15.18
N ARG A 437 -17.49 28.40 15.11
CA ARG A 437 -17.95 29.13 16.27
C ARG A 437 -19.10 28.44 17.01
N ARG A 438 -19.87 27.58 16.34
CA ARG A 438 -21.09 26.93 16.88
C ARG A 438 -20.81 25.49 17.30
N ASP A 439 -20.02 24.77 16.49
CA ASP A 439 -19.67 23.39 16.72
C ASP A 439 -18.20 23.17 16.37
N ARG A 440 -17.45 22.60 17.29
CA ARG A 440 -16.02 22.36 17.14
C ARG A 440 -15.67 20.99 16.61
N LEU A 441 -16.63 20.05 16.55
CA LEU A 441 -16.37 18.71 16.05
C LEU A 441 -15.93 18.69 14.58
N PRO A 442 -16.55 19.47 13.66
CA PRO A 442 -16.05 19.57 12.29
C PRO A 442 -14.61 20.11 12.19
N LEU A 443 -14.22 21.06 13.05
CA LEU A 443 -12.83 21.54 13.13
C LEU A 443 -11.89 20.46 13.63
N TYR A 444 -12.28 19.70 14.65
CA TYR A 444 -11.52 18.56 15.15
C TYR A 444 -11.28 17.51 14.04
N PHE A 445 -12.31 17.20 13.24
CA PHE A 445 -12.19 16.30 12.09
C PHE A 445 -11.26 16.89 11.00
N LEU A 446 -11.28 18.20 10.81
CA LEU A 446 -10.39 18.88 9.86
C LEU A 446 -8.93 18.77 10.29
N VAL A 447 -8.62 18.87 11.57
CA VAL A 447 -7.24 18.65 12.08
C VAL A 447 -6.77 17.24 11.78
N HIS A 448 -7.61 16.22 12.00
CA HIS A 448 -7.28 14.84 11.65
C HIS A 448 -7.14 14.64 10.14
N PHE A 449 -8.03 15.20 9.34
CA PHE A 449 -7.98 15.16 7.88
C PHE A 449 -6.65 15.70 7.34
N LEU A 450 -6.21 16.83 7.86
CA LEU A 450 -5.01 17.52 7.40
C LEU A 450 -3.71 16.89 7.88
N THR A 451 -3.73 16.06 8.92
CA THR A 451 -2.52 15.55 9.57
C THR A 451 -1.59 14.84 8.59
N PHE A 452 -2.05 13.82 7.90
CA PHE A 452 -1.20 13.09 6.95
C PHE A 452 -0.85 13.88 5.68
N PRO A 453 -1.78 14.56 5.00
CA PRO A 453 -1.43 15.40 3.86
C PRO A 453 -0.34 16.43 4.18
N VAL A 454 -0.39 17.05 5.37
CA VAL A 454 0.64 18.01 5.82
C VAL A 454 1.95 17.30 6.15
N LEU A 455 1.94 16.17 6.86
CA LEU A 455 3.15 15.39 7.14
C LEU A 455 3.84 14.92 5.85
N ARG A 456 3.08 14.56 4.83
CA ARG A 456 3.62 14.15 3.52
C ARG A 456 4.14 15.31 2.66
N MET A 457 4.00 16.54 3.11
CA MET A 457 4.74 17.68 2.52
C MET A 457 6.23 17.68 2.92
N LEU A 458 6.57 16.92 3.96
CA LEU A 458 7.95 16.68 4.40
C LEU A 458 8.54 15.47 3.64
N PRO A 459 9.89 15.31 3.62
CA PRO A 459 10.55 14.14 3.04
C PRO A 459 10.22 12.87 3.84
N THR A 460 9.10 12.24 3.55
CA THR A 460 8.61 11.01 4.18
C THR A 460 8.46 9.90 3.15
N PRO A 461 8.50 8.61 3.56
CA PRO A 461 8.24 7.50 2.64
C PRO A 461 6.93 7.68 1.91
N ALA A 462 6.95 7.52 0.58
CA ALA A 462 5.80 7.82 -0.28
C ALA A 462 5.46 6.69 -1.27
N HIS A 463 6.02 5.48 -1.06
CA HIS A 463 5.72 4.31 -1.89
C HIS A 463 4.26 3.86 -1.75
N ASP A 464 3.80 3.06 -2.69
CA ASP A 464 2.50 2.39 -2.71
C ASP A 464 1.28 3.32 -2.61
N GLY A 465 1.36 4.45 -3.28
CA GLY A 465 0.21 5.33 -3.51
C GLY A 465 -0.37 5.94 -2.24
N VAL A 466 -1.67 5.67 -1.98
CA VAL A 466 -2.43 6.31 -0.88
C VAL A 466 -2.39 5.52 0.43
N ARG A 467 -1.87 4.29 0.45
CA ARG A 467 -1.97 3.40 1.61
C ARG A 467 -1.37 3.99 2.89
N LEU A 468 -0.34 4.83 2.78
CA LEU A 468 0.34 5.41 3.92
C LEU A 468 -0.41 6.57 4.60
N PHE A 469 -1.58 6.98 4.05
CA PHE A 469 -2.40 8.05 4.64
C PHE A 469 -3.92 7.74 4.62
N LEU A 470 -4.29 6.46 4.69
CA LEU A 470 -5.69 6.02 4.71
C LEU A 470 -6.57 6.70 5.77
N PRO A 471 -6.09 7.04 6.98
CA PRO A 471 -6.94 7.74 7.95
C PRO A 471 -7.56 9.05 7.45
N THR A 472 -6.91 9.75 6.51
CA THR A 472 -7.44 10.96 5.86
C THR A 472 -8.80 10.72 5.20
N PHE A 473 -9.00 9.53 4.61
CA PHE A 473 -10.22 9.19 3.86
C PHE A 473 -11.44 9.00 4.77
N PHE A 474 -11.25 8.55 6.01
CA PHE A 474 -12.33 8.48 7.00
C PHE A 474 -12.92 9.86 7.28
N PHE A 475 -12.06 10.84 7.46
CA PHE A 475 -12.52 12.23 7.73
C PHE A 475 -13.06 12.89 6.47
N LEU A 476 -12.51 12.58 5.28
CA LEU A 476 -13.09 13.02 4.01
C LEU A 476 -14.51 12.49 3.82
N ALA A 477 -14.77 11.22 4.13
CA ALA A 477 -16.11 10.64 4.08
C ALA A 477 -17.09 11.33 5.05
N ALA A 478 -16.62 11.72 6.22
CA ALA A 478 -17.43 12.53 7.15
C ALA A 478 -17.79 13.90 6.56
N PHE A 479 -16.82 14.58 5.92
CA PHE A 479 -17.08 15.83 5.20
C PHE A 479 -18.03 15.61 4.02
N ALA A 480 -17.92 14.50 3.30
CA ALA A 480 -18.89 14.16 2.25
C ALA A 480 -20.30 14.01 2.81
N GLY A 481 -20.46 13.40 3.99
CA GLY A 481 -21.74 13.34 4.70
C GLY A 481 -22.33 14.73 5.01
N TRP A 482 -21.54 15.60 5.64
CA TRP A 482 -21.97 16.98 5.95
C TRP A 482 -22.24 17.79 4.68
N GLY A 483 -21.37 17.71 3.67
CA GLY A 483 -21.51 18.45 2.42
C GLY A 483 -22.76 18.07 1.64
N THR A 484 -23.05 16.77 1.53
CA THR A 484 -24.26 16.28 0.86
C THR A 484 -25.53 16.82 1.53
N ILE A 485 -25.60 16.79 2.88
CA ILE A 485 -26.77 17.25 3.60
C ILE A 485 -26.90 18.79 3.55
N ALA A 486 -25.78 19.51 3.63
CA ALA A 486 -25.76 20.96 3.47
C ALA A 486 -26.28 21.37 2.09
N LEU A 487 -25.77 20.70 1.03
CA LEU A 487 -26.22 20.92 -0.33
C LEU A 487 -27.71 20.54 -0.53
N ALA A 488 -28.14 19.40 0.03
CA ALA A 488 -29.53 18.95 -0.02
C ALA A 488 -30.50 19.97 0.62
N SER A 489 -30.09 20.53 1.75
CA SER A 489 -30.86 21.54 2.46
C SER A 489 -30.97 22.84 1.67
N ASP A 490 -29.92 23.24 0.97
CA ASP A 490 -29.94 24.42 0.11
C ASP A 490 -30.83 24.21 -1.14
N VAL A 491 -30.69 23.06 -1.82
CA VAL A 491 -31.53 22.65 -2.96
C VAL A 491 -33.00 22.57 -2.55
N SER A 492 -33.30 21.91 -1.41
CA SER A 492 -34.68 21.80 -0.88
C SER A 492 -35.33 23.15 -0.74
N ARG A 493 -34.61 24.16 -0.20
CA ARG A 493 -35.11 25.51 -0.04
C ARG A 493 -35.32 26.24 -1.36
N ARG A 494 -34.37 26.14 -2.30
CA ARG A 494 -34.43 26.88 -3.59
C ARG A 494 -35.45 26.30 -4.54
N VAL A 495 -35.54 24.97 -4.61
CA VAL A 495 -36.41 24.26 -5.56
C VAL A 495 -37.74 23.86 -4.92
N ARG A 496 -37.95 24.16 -3.62
CA ARG A 496 -39.15 23.78 -2.84
C ARG A 496 -39.45 22.28 -2.84
N LEU A 497 -38.39 21.45 -2.89
CA LEU A 497 -38.51 19.99 -2.76
C LEU A 497 -38.57 19.59 -1.28
N PRO A 498 -39.34 18.55 -0.90
CA PRO A 498 -39.27 18.00 0.46
C PRO A 498 -37.84 17.60 0.80
N ALA A 499 -37.37 17.98 2.01
CA ALA A 499 -36.00 17.73 2.41
C ALA A 499 -35.56 16.23 2.31
N PRO A 500 -36.40 15.25 2.68
CA PRO A 500 -36.02 13.82 2.51
C PRO A 500 -35.79 13.45 1.04
N VAL A 501 -36.60 14.01 0.11
CA VAL A 501 -36.42 13.76 -1.32
C VAL A 501 -35.11 14.36 -1.83
N ALA A 502 -34.82 15.61 -1.48
CA ALA A 502 -33.59 16.29 -1.84
C ALA A 502 -32.36 15.52 -1.32
N ILE A 503 -32.41 15.03 -0.08
CA ILE A 503 -31.36 14.21 0.54
C ILE A 503 -31.18 12.90 -0.23
N SER A 504 -32.26 12.18 -0.51
CA SER A 504 -32.21 10.90 -1.21
C SER A 504 -31.65 11.04 -2.63
N VAL A 505 -32.11 12.05 -3.36
CA VAL A 505 -31.63 12.34 -4.73
C VAL A 505 -30.12 12.68 -4.71
N LEU A 506 -29.69 13.57 -3.83
CA LEU A 506 -28.30 13.97 -3.77
C LEU A 506 -27.39 12.83 -3.26
N ALA A 507 -27.84 12.07 -2.27
CA ALA A 507 -27.12 10.87 -1.85
C ALA A 507 -26.94 9.86 -3.00
N ALA A 508 -28.01 9.64 -3.79
CA ALA A 508 -27.93 8.79 -4.98
C ALA A 508 -26.96 9.35 -6.03
N LEU A 509 -27.00 10.67 -6.31
CA LEU A 509 -26.10 11.32 -7.27
C LEU A 509 -24.62 11.28 -6.83
N VAL A 510 -24.35 11.19 -5.53
CA VAL A 510 -23.00 11.06 -5.00
C VAL A 510 -22.53 9.61 -5.00
N LEU A 511 -23.37 8.70 -4.51
CA LEU A 511 -22.95 7.31 -4.24
C LEU A 511 -23.08 6.37 -5.44
N ALA A 512 -24.08 6.57 -6.32
CA ALA A 512 -24.29 5.69 -7.46
C ALA A 512 -23.13 5.75 -8.49
N PRO A 513 -22.58 6.93 -8.88
CA PRO A 513 -21.41 6.97 -9.73
C PRO A 513 -20.20 6.27 -9.10
N ALA A 514 -19.95 6.50 -7.80
CA ALA A 514 -18.87 5.82 -7.08
C ALA A 514 -19.04 4.30 -7.03
N ALA A 515 -20.27 3.81 -6.87
CA ALA A 515 -20.58 2.38 -6.92
C ALA A 515 -20.34 1.79 -8.32
N ILE A 516 -20.70 2.53 -9.37
CA ILE A 516 -20.44 2.12 -10.76
C ILE A 516 -18.96 2.09 -11.05
N GLU A 517 -18.19 3.09 -10.59
CA GLU A 517 -16.74 3.13 -10.74
C GLU A 517 -16.08 1.96 -10.01
N LEU A 518 -16.50 1.66 -8.78
CA LEU A 518 -16.02 0.50 -8.02
C LEU A 518 -16.30 -0.83 -8.75
N ALA A 519 -17.54 -1.02 -9.22
CA ALA A 519 -17.91 -2.23 -9.94
C ALA A 519 -17.15 -2.41 -11.26
N ARG A 520 -16.81 -1.31 -11.94
CA ARG A 520 -16.04 -1.35 -13.19
C ARG A 520 -14.56 -1.65 -12.98
N ILE A 521 -13.98 -1.15 -11.89
CA ILE A 521 -12.55 -1.32 -11.61
C ILE A 521 -12.22 -2.69 -11.02
N HIS A 522 -13.18 -3.34 -10.38
CA HIS A 522 -13.00 -4.64 -9.75
C HIS A 522 -12.47 -5.70 -10.74
N PRO A 523 -11.43 -6.48 -10.38
CA PRO A 523 -10.70 -6.57 -9.10
C PRO A 523 -9.39 -5.75 -9.05
N PHE A 524 -9.31 -4.62 -9.73
CA PHE A 524 -8.13 -3.76 -9.81
C PHE A 524 -8.28 -2.46 -8.99
N GLU A 525 -8.93 -2.52 -7.85
CA GLU A 525 -9.23 -1.35 -7.01
C GLU A 525 -7.97 -0.59 -6.59
N LEU A 526 -6.85 -1.27 -6.37
CA LEU A 526 -5.57 -0.65 -6.05
C LEU A 526 -5.01 0.20 -7.20
N SER A 527 -5.42 -0.09 -8.43
CA SER A 527 -5.08 0.64 -9.65
C SER A 527 -6.11 1.70 -10.04
N TYR A 528 -7.10 1.98 -9.17
CA TYR A 528 -8.15 2.95 -9.45
C TYR A 528 -7.62 4.38 -9.51
N TYR A 529 -8.04 5.10 -10.53
CA TYR A 529 -7.96 6.55 -10.68
C TYR A 529 -9.30 7.07 -11.20
N ASN A 530 -9.69 8.27 -10.75
CA ASN A 530 -11.00 8.82 -11.07
C ASN A 530 -11.10 9.47 -12.46
N ALA A 531 -12.30 9.87 -12.86
CA ALA A 531 -12.57 10.49 -14.14
C ALA A 531 -11.86 11.85 -14.33
N ILE A 532 -11.48 12.56 -13.27
CA ILE A 532 -10.79 13.86 -13.35
C ILE A 532 -9.45 13.72 -14.09
N ILE A 533 -8.72 12.65 -13.84
CA ILE A 533 -7.45 12.37 -14.50
C ILE A 533 -7.63 11.53 -15.78
N GLY A 534 -8.86 11.10 -16.09
CA GLY A 534 -9.18 10.24 -17.23
C GLY A 534 -9.09 8.75 -16.92
N GLY A 535 -9.41 8.36 -15.68
CA GLY A 535 -9.36 6.97 -15.23
C GLY A 535 -7.94 6.40 -15.14
N PRO A 536 -7.78 5.09 -15.00
CA PRO A 536 -6.50 4.40 -15.00
C PRO A 536 -5.66 4.68 -16.26
N GLY A 537 -6.31 4.69 -17.44
CA GLY A 537 -5.67 5.02 -18.70
C GLY A 537 -5.08 6.43 -18.73
N GLY A 538 -5.88 7.43 -18.33
CA GLY A 538 -5.44 8.81 -18.26
C GLY A 538 -4.33 9.04 -17.24
N ALA A 539 -4.38 8.34 -16.10
CA ALA A 539 -3.35 8.37 -15.07
C ALA A 539 -2.03 7.78 -15.57
N TRP A 540 -2.08 6.61 -16.23
CA TRP A 540 -0.91 5.97 -16.80
C TRP A 540 -0.22 6.86 -17.84
N HIS A 541 -0.99 7.46 -18.75
CA HIS A 541 -0.44 8.39 -19.75
C HIS A 541 0.19 9.64 -19.14
N ARG A 542 -0.21 10.04 -17.95
CA ARG A 542 0.41 11.15 -17.20
C ARG A 542 1.54 10.71 -16.27
N GLY A 543 1.96 9.45 -16.38
CA GLY A 543 3.09 8.91 -15.63
C GLY A 543 2.77 8.58 -14.17
N PHE A 544 1.56 8.10 -13.89
CA PHE A 544 1.21 7.45 -12.63
C PHE A 544 1.25 5.94 -12.76
N GLU A 545 1.52 5.24 -11.68
CA GLU A 545 1.74 3.82 -11.66
C GLU A 545 0.45 3.02 -11.50
N LEU A 546 0.33 1.90 -12.22
CA LEU A 546 -0.70 0.89 -12.04
C LEU A 546 -0.10 -0.39 -11.47
N THR A 547 -0.91 -1.25 -10.88
CA THR A 547 -0.53 -2.58 -10.36
C THR A 547 0.75 -2.58 -9.49
N TYR A 548 0.97 -1.48 -8.77
CA TYR A 548 2.21 -1.23 -8.04
C TYR A 548 2.46 -2.22 -6.89
N TRP A 549 1.44 -2.98 -6.49
CA TRP A 549 1.55 -3.93 -5.39
C TRP A 549 1.34 -5.40 -5.81
N PHE A 550 1.49 -5.70 -7.07
CA PHE A 550 1.37 -7.04 -7.65
C PHE A 550 -0.07 -7.59 -7.65
N ASP A 551 -1.07 -6.76 -7.48
CA ASP A 551 -2.51 -7.09 -7.39
C ASP A 551 -3.09 -7.71 -8.68
N ALA A 552 -2.40 -7.54 -9.81
CA ALA A 552 -2.82 -8.14 -11.09
C ALA A 552 -2.62 -9.66 -11.16
N PHE A 553 -1.84 -10.26 -10.25
CA PHE A 553 -1.64 -11.71 -10.18
C PHE A 553 -2.76 -12.37 -9.38
N ASN A 554 -3.96 -12.30 -9.90
CA ASN A 554 -5.21 -12.70 -9.25
C ASN A 554 -5.69 -14.10 -9.64
N GLY A 555 -6.83 -14.54 -9.10
CA GLY A 555 -7.40 -15.86 -9.33
C GLY A 555 -7.60 -16.19 -10.81
N GLN A 556 -8.08 -15.25 -11.61
CA GLN A 556 -8.26 -15.47 -13.05
C GLN A 556 -6.92 -15.72 -13.76
N THR A 557 -5.87 -15.01 -13.37
CA THR A 557 -4.51 -15.23 -13.89
C THR A 557 -4.01 -16.62 -13.50
N LEU A 558 -4.20 -17.02 -12.25
CA LEU A 558 -3.81 -18.35 -11.78
C LEU A 558 -4.54 -19.46 -12.53
N ASP A 559 -5.84 -19.31 -12.76
CA ASP A 559 -6.63 -20.25 -13.54
C ASP A 559 -6.12 -20.37 -14.98
N GLU A 560 -5.77 -19.24 -15.62
CA GLU A 560 -5.18 -19.28 -16.96
C GLU A 560 -3.81 -19.95 -16.97
N LEU A 561 -2.92 -19.66 -16.03
CA LEU A 561 -1.63 -20.34 -15.93
C LEU A 561 -1.80 -21.84 -15.73
N ASN A 562 -2.72 -22.23 -14.84
CA ASN A 562 -3.01 -23.63 -14.57
C ASN A 562 -3.53 -24.40 -15.79
N HIS A 563 -4.35 -23.76 -16.66
CA HIS A 563 -4.99 -24.41 -17.80
C HIS A 563 -4.19 -24.27 -19.10
N LYS A 564 -3.52 -23.13 -19.33
CA LYS A 564 -2.90 -22.82 -20.62
C LYS A 564 -1.42 -23.20 -20.70
N LEU A 565 -0.71 -23.19 -19.56
CA LEU A 565 0.70 -23.56 -19.59
C LEU A 565 0.88 -25.08 -19.74
N PRO A 566 1.87 -25.52 -20.54
CA PRO A 566 2.21 -26.93 -20.64
C PRO A 566 2.71 -27.48 -19.30
N SER A 567 2.78 -28.80 -19.17
CA SER A 567 3.39 -29.44 -18.01
C SER A 567 4.84 -29.03 -17.85
N GLU A 568 5.29 -28.84 -16.62
CA GLU A 568 6.65 -28.41 -16.27
C GLU A 568 7.10 -27.08 -16.88
N ALA A 569 6.15 -26.21 -17.25
CA ALA A 569 6.47 -24.87 -17.74
C ALA A 569 7.28 -24.07 -16.71
N GLU A 570 8.22 -23.27 -17.19
CA GLU A 570 8.93 -22.30 -16.39
C GLU A 570 8.35 -20.91 -16.60
N VAL A 571 8.08 -20.17 -15.53
CA VAL A 571 7.58 -18.79 -15.56
C VAL A 571 8.57 -17.88 -14.90
N ASP A 572 9.13 -16.96 -15.67
CA ASP A 572 10.06 -15.94 -15.20
C ASP A 572 9.32 -14.65 -14.85
N PHE A 573 9.90 -13.91 -13.93
CA PHE A 573 9.43 -12.58 -13.52
C PHE A 573 10.56 -11.57 -13.76
N PRO A 574 10.35 -10.57 -14.63
CA PRO A 574 11.39 -9.59 -14.88
C PRO A 574 11.57 -8.68 -13.66
N ASN A 575 12.80 -8.56 -13.18
CA ASN A 575 13.25 -7.60 -12.17
C ASN A 575 12.36 -7.43 -10.94
N GLU A 576 12.51 -8.24 -9.93
CA GLU A 576 11.86 -8.01 -8.62
C GLU A 576 10.36 -7.66 -8.70
N MET A 577 9.69 -7.96 -9.84
CA MET A 577 8.25 -7.76 -9.99
C MET A 577 7.44 -8.70 -9.13
N THR A 578 8.06 -9.68 -8.50
CA THR A 578 7.41 -10.55 -7.53
C THR A 578 8.32 -10.89 -6.37
N ASN A 579 7.70 -11.14 -5.24
CA ASN A 579 8.35 -11.79 -4.13
C ASN A 579 8.41 -13.30 -4.42
N PRO A 580 9.60 -13.95 -4.43
CA PRO A 580 9.69 -15.41 -4.63
C PRO A 580 8.81 -16.22 -3.68
N MET A 581 8.57 -15.70 -2.47
CA MET A 581 7.66 -16.31 -1.51
C MET A 581 6.21 -16.39 -2.03
N THR A 582 5.77 -15.41 -2.83
CA THR A 582 4.40 -15.40 -3.40
C THR A 582 4.12 -16.65 -4.22
N PHE A 583 5.06 -17.05 -5.04
CA PHE A 583 4.90 -18.21 -5.92
C PHE A 583 4.90 -19.53 -5.14
N GLN A 584 5.86 -19.68 -4.23
CA GLN A 584 5.94 -20.84 -3.34
C GLN A 584 4.67 -20.96 -2.50
N GLU A 585 4.15 -19.84 -2.03
CA GLU A 585 2.93 -19.76 -1.26
C GLU A 585 1.72 -20.23 -2.06
N LEU A 586 1.56 -19.75 -3.28
CA LEU A 586 0.46 -20.13 -4.17
C LEU A 586 0.51 -21.61 -4.55
N GLN A 587 1.70 -22.18 -4.73
CA GLN A 587 1.88 -23.63 -4.95
C GLN A 587 1.56 -24.42 -3.70
N GLY A 588 2.05 -24.00 -2.54
CA GLY A 588 1.76 -24.64 -1.25
C GLY A 588 0.28 -24.64 -0.89
N LEU A 589 -0.46 -23.63 -1.35
CA LEU A 589 -1.91 -23.51 -1.19
C LEU A 589 -2.72 -24.26 -2.27
N GLY A 590 -2.04 -24.85 -3.26
CA GLY A 590 -2.70 -25.53 -4.39
C GLY A 590 -3.41 -24.57 -5.37
N ALA A 591 -3.17 -23.26 -5.26
CA ALA A 591 -3.72 -22.25 -6.16
C ALA A 591 -2.99 -22.22 -7.51
N LEU A 592 -1.73 -22.61 -7.52
CA LEU A 592 -0.90 -22.78 -8.71
C LEU A 592 -0.42 -24.23 -8.78
N ARG A 593 -0.40 -24.81 -9.98
CA ARG A 593 0.11 -26.17 -10.19
C ARG A 593 1.56 -26.31 -9.71
N GLY A 594 1.84 -27.39 -8.98
CA GLY A 594 3.18 -27.66 -8.41
C GLY A 594 4.26 -28.01 -9.43
N ASP A 595 3.86 -28.39 -10.66
CA ASP A 595 4.78 -28.67 -11.75
C ASP A 595 5.26 -27.42 -12.51
N ILE A 596 4.59 -26.28 -12.34
CA ILE A 596 5.03 -25.00 -12.88
C ILE A 596 6.24 -24.54 -12.08
N ARG A 597 7.37 -24.40 -12.76
CA ARG A 597 8.60 -23.96 -12.13
C ARG A 597 8.66 -22.46 -12.08
N LEU A 598 9.04 -21.94 -10.92
CA LEU A 598 9.42 -20.54 -10.82
C LEU A 598 10.79 -20.41 -11.47
N GLY A 599 10.85 -19.74 -12.60
CA GLY A 599 12.09 -19.23 -13.12
C GLY A 599 12.63 -18.24 -12.09
N SER A 600 13.82 -18.44 -11.62
CA SER A 600 14.48 -17.45 -10.77
C SER A 600 14.57 -16.14 -11.55
N ASP A 601 14.59 -15.02 -10.82
CA ASP A 601 14.98 -13.69 -11.29
C ASP A 601 15.83 -13.84 -12.58
N VAL A 602 15.44 -13.18 -13.64
CA VAL A 602 16.09 -13.18 -14.96
C VAL A 602 17.63 -13.08 -14.87
N LYS A 603 18.16 -12.53 -13.77
CA LYS A 603 19.60 -12.56 -13.43
C LYS A 603 20.16 -13.95 -13.12
N ARG A 604 19.34 -14.91 -12.69
CA ARG A 604 19.79 -16.27 -12.38
C ARG A 604 19.56 -17.26 -13.52
N SER A 605 18.55 -17.03 -14.34
CA SER A 605 18.26 -17.86 -15.53
C SER A 605 19.37 -17.78 -16.57
N SER A 606 20.31 -16.84 -16.42
CA SER A 606 21.50 -16.75 -17.26
C SER A 606 22.40 -17.98 -17.28
N ARG A 607 22.12 -19.01 -16.49
CA ARG A 607 22.90 -20.24 -16.42
C ARG A 607 22.17 -21.51 -16.93
N GLN A 608 20.86 -21.45 -17.19
CA GLN A 608 20.07 -22.63 -17.63
C GLN A 608 19.36 -22.31 -18.95
N TYR A 609 20.12 -22.36 -20.03
CA TYR A 609 19.70 -21.92 -21.36
C TYR A 609 18.89 -22.93 -22.17
N ASP A 610 18.57 -24.07 -21.59
CA ASP A 610 18.00 -25.19 -22.30
C ASP A 610 16.48 -25.26 -22.26
N ARG A 611 15.82 -24.27 -21.63
CA ARG A 611 14.36 -24.26 -21.43
C ARG A 611 13.71 -22.99 -21.92
N LEU A 612 12.55 -23.15 -22.54
CA LEU A 612 11.69 -22.08 -22.97
C LEU A 612 10.90 -21.57 -21.77
N ALA A 613 11.18 -20.36 -21.31
CA ALA A 613 10.47 -19.72 -20.21
C ALA A 613 9.32 -18.85 -20.71
N TYR A 614 8.21 -18.90 -20.01
CA TYR A 614 7.15 -17.90 -20.09
C TYR A 614 7.52 -16.73 -19.19
N VAL A 615 7.03 -15.53 -19.48
CA VAL A 615 7.32 -14.36 -18.65
C VAL A 615 6.03 -13.69 -18.23
N TRP A 616 5.84 -13.56 -16.91
CA TRP A 616 4.79 -12.74 -16.34
C TRP A 616 5.13 -11.26 -16.50
N LEU A 617 4.19 -10.50 -16.97
CA LEU A 617 4.32 -9.06 -17.18
C LEU A 617 3.16 -8.32 -16.52
N GLN A 618 3.46 -7.20 -15.87
CA GLN A 618 2.45 -6.26 -15.39
C GLN A 618 2.89 -4.81 -15.61
N THR A 619 1.93 -3.89 -15.65
CA THR A 619 2.17 -2.47 -15.90
C THR A 619 2.65 -1.76 -14.63
N GLN A 620 3.75 -2.22 -14.08
CA GLN A 620 4.44 -1.60 -12.94
C GLN A 620 5.71 -0.92 -13.44
N ASP A 621 5.58 0.35 -13.80
CA ASP A 621 6.65 1.07 -14.52
C ASP A 621 7.90 1.35 -13.69
N SER A 622 7.75 1.51 -12.37
CA SER A 622 8.88 1.65 -11.46
C SER A 622 9.78 0.42 -11.42
N LYS A 623 9.22 -0.75 -11.71
CA LYS A 623 9.92 -2.03 -11.80
C LYS A 623 10.21 -2.49 -13.23
N ALA A 624 9.66 -1.80 -14.23
CA ALA A 624 9.78 -2.19 -15.63
C ALA A 624 11.20 -1.98 -16.16
N THR A 625 11.78 -3.06 -16.71
CA THR A 625 13.04 -3.01 -17.45
C THR A 625 12.79 -2.67 -18.90
N ALA A 626 13.85 -2.34 -19.65
CA ALA A 626 13.79 -2.20 -21.10
C ALA A 626 13.18 -3.45 -21.73
N PHE A 627 13.63 -4.63 -21.29
CA PHE A 627 13.13 -5.93 -21.74
C PHE A 627 11.62 -6.12 -21.50
N SER A 628 11.13 -5.86 -20.27
CA SER A 628 9.70 -5.99 -19.98
C SER A 628 8.84 -5.01 -20.77
N ARG A 629 9.34 -3.80 -21.02
CA ARG A 629 8.66 -2.80 -21.88
C ARG A 629 8.59 -3.25 -23.32
N LEU A 630 9.66 -3.80 -23.86
CA LEU A 630 9.67 -4.43 -25.18
C LEU A 630 8.64 -5.55 -25.27
N LEU A 631 8.64 -6.47 -24.30
CA LEU A 631 7.67 -7.57 -24.27
C LEU A 631 6.23 -7.07 -24.23
N PHE A 632 5.93 -6.05 -23.43
CA PHE A 632 4.58 -5.45 -23.41
C PHE A 632 4.19 -4.82 -24.76
N ALA A 633 5.16 -4.26 -25.47
CA ALA A 633 4.92 -3.68 -26.78
C ALA A 633 4.69 -4.73 -27.87
N MET A 634 5.29 -5.90 -27.75
CA MET A 634 5.22 -6.96 -28.74
C MET A 634 3.85 -7.65 -28.71
N ARG A 635 3.02 -7.36 -29.71
CA ARG A 635 1.78 -8.10 -29.99
C ARG A 635 2.09 -9.11 -31.11
N PRO A 636 1.44 -10.24 -31.19
CA PRO A 636 0.33 -10.89 -30.48
C PRO A 636 0.74 -12.13 -29.66
N TRP A 637 1.93 -12.25 -29.14
CA TRP A 637 2.49 -13.49 -28.63
C TRP A 637 2.30 -13.61 -27.11
N TYR A 638 1.07 -13.77 -26.69
CA TYR A 638 0.75 -13.98 -25.28
C TYR A 638 0.22 -15.39 -25.05
N ALA A 639 0.73 -16.04 -24.03
CA ALA A 639 0.22 -17.33 -23.58
C ALA A 639 -1.16 -17.21 -22.92
N SER A 640 -1.50 -16.01 -22.44
CA SER A 640 -2.81 -15.69 -21.86
C SER A 640 -3.40 -14.45 -22.50
N GLU A 641 -4.73 -14.31 -22.46
CA GLU A 641 -5.38 -13.07 -22.83
C GLU A 641 -4.89 -11.92 -21.91
N PRO A 642 -4.45 -10.79 -22.48
CA PRO A 642 -3.98 -9.66 -21.68
C PRO A 642 -5.12 -9.10 -20.82
N ARG A 643 -4.88 -8.93 -19.53
CA ARG A 643 -5.79 -8.19 -18.65
C ARG A 643 -5.81 -6.73 -19.06
N GLN A 644 -6.99 -6.17 -19.22
CA GLN A 644 -7.18 -4.80 -19.67
C GLN A 644 -7.94 -3.99 -18.62
N LEU A 645 -7.52 -2.76 -18.48
CA LEU A 645 -8.16 -1.76 -17.64
C LEU A 645 -8.21 -0.45 -18.44
N ASP A 646 -9.40 0.07 -18.75
CA ASP A 646 -9.60 1.24 -19.61
C ASP A 646 -8.87 1.14 -20.97
N GLY A 647 -8.85 -0.06 -21.57
CA GLY A 647 -8.14 -0.30 -22.80
C GLY A 647 -6.63 -0.44 -22.69
N LEU A 648 -6.07 -0.26 -21.48
CA LEU A 648 -4.65 -0.54 -21.22
C LEU A 648 -4.48 -2.00 -20.82
N ARG A 649 -3.43 -2.60 -21.35
CA ARG A 649 -2.99 -3.90 -20.90
C ARG A 649 -2.26 -3.76 -19.57
N VAL A 650 -2.85 -4.32 -18.51
CA VAL A 650 -2.28 -4.21 -17.15
C VAL A 650 -1.47 -5.43 -16.73
N ALA A 651 -1.79 -6.61 -17.27
CA ALA A 651 -1.02 -7.82 -17.03
C ALA A 651 -1.19 -8.83 -18.14
N THR A 652 -0.19 -9.69 -18.36
CA THR A 652 -0.22 -10.79 -19.32
C THR A 652 0.90 -11.78 -19.03
N VAL A 653 0.84 -12.95 -19.65
CA VAL A 653 1.96 -13.91 -19.72
C VAL A 653 2.47 -13.94 -21.14
N ALA A 654 3.70 -13.50 -21.35
CA ALA A 654 4.37 -13.60 -22.63
C ALA A 654 4.79 -15.04 -22.88
N ASP A 655 4.51 -15.54 -24.08
CA ASP A 655 4.98 -16.84 -24.51
C ASP A 655 6.48 -16.81 -24.86
N PRO A 656 7.11 -17.97 -24.98
CA PRO A 656 8.53 -18.05 -25.33
C PRO A 656 8.90 -17.37 -26.66
N VAL A 657 7.98 -17.29 -27.63
CA VAL A 657 8.23 -16.60 -28.90
C VAL A 657 8.38 -15.10 -28.71
N ALA A 658 7.48 -14.49 -27.94
CA ALA A 658 7.55 -13.08 -27.61
C ALA A 658 8.80 -12.77 -26.80
N VAL A 659 9.12 -13.62 -25.81
CA VAL A 659 10.32 -13.52 -24.97
C VAL A 659 11.57 -13.51 -25.84
N SER A 660 11.66 -14.43 -26.77
CA SER A 660 12.79 -14.60 -27.66
C SER A 660 13.03 -13.43 -28.58
N ARG A 661 11.97 -12.87 -29.13
CA ARG A 661 12.06 -11.67 -29.98
C ARG A 661 12.54 -10.46 -29.18
N ALA A 662 11.99 -10.27 -27.96
CA ALA A 662 12.40 -9.19 -27.10
C ALA A 662 13.90 -9.30 -26.74
N TRP A 663 14.36 -10.53 -26.44
CA TRP A 663 15.77 -10.79 -26.18
C TRP A 663 16.65 -10.55 -27.39
N ALA A 664 16.24 -10.98 -28.58
CA ALA A 664 16.98 -10.71 -29.79
C ALA A 664 17.16 -9.22 -30.04
N LEU A 665 16.09 -8.44 -29.87
CA LEU A 665 16.13 -6.98 -30.00
C LEU A 665 17.04 -6.35 -28.93
N GLU A 666 16.94 -6.79 -27.67
CA GLU A 666 17.79 -6.27 -26.58
C GLU A 666 19.27 -6.60 -26.82
N LEU A 667 19.56 -7.81 -27.34
CA LEU A 667 20.92 -8.19 -27.73
C LEU A 667 21.51 -7.30 -28.82
N LEU A 668 20.72 -7.01 -29.85
CA LEU A 668 21.13 -6.14 -30.96
C LEU A 668 21.40 -4.72 -30.48
N LEU A 669 20.57 -4.23 -29.58
CA LEU A 669 20.73 -2.90 -28.97
C LEU A 669 21.96 -2.86 -28.04
N ASP A 670 22.23 -3.92 -27.29
CA ASP A 670 23.44 -4.02 -26.45
C ASP A 670 24.71 -4.11 -27.31
N ALA A 671 24.67 -4.85 -28.41
CA ALA A 671 25.77 -4.87 -29.38
C ALA A 671 26.03 -3.49 -29.98
N ALA A 672 24.96 -2.73 -30.25
CA ALA A 672 25.05 -1.34 -30.70
C ALA A 672 25.71 -0.42 -29.66
N ASP A 673 25.35 -0.57 -28.39
CA ASP A 673 25.95 0.21 -27.30
C ASP A 673 27.44 -0.12 -27.07
N ARG A 674 27.79 -1.41 -27.16
CA ARG A 674 29.21 -1.85 -27.00
C ARG A 674 30.13 -1.42 -28.12
N SER A 675 29.61 -1.29 -29.31
CA SER A 675 30.39 -0.78 -30.45
C SER A 675 30.67 0.72 -30.36
N ARG A 676 30.18 1.38 -29.31
CA ARG A 676 30.39 2.80 -29.06
C ARG A 676 31.83 3.04 -28.59
N PRO A 677 32.66 3.65 -29.40
CA PRO A 677 33.98 4.09 -28.97
C PRO A 677 33.79 5.26 -28.00
N ASP A 678 34.81 5.50 -27.15
CA ASP A 678 34.84 6.68 -26.30
C ASP A 678 34.64 7.96 -27.14
N PRO A 679 33.74 8.88 -26.69
CA PRO A 679 33.64 10.17 -27.37
C PRO A 679 35.03 10.85 -27.29
N PRO A 680 35.64 11.30 -28.35
CA PRO A 680 35.15 11.88 -29.60
C PRO A 680 35.34 11.03 -30.85
N ALA A 681 35.81 9.79 -30.75
CA ALA A 681 36.19 8.96 -31.90
C ALA A 681 35.03 8.14 -32.50
N ALA A 682 33.83 8.25 -31.97
CA ALA A 682 32.67 7.50 -32.46
C ALA A 682 32.30 7.99 -33.90
N PRO A 683 32.12 7.10 -34.89
CA PRO A 683 31.57 7.42 -36.18
C PRO A 683 30.26 8.22 -36.08
N GLU A 684 29.98 9.10 -37.01
CA GLU A 684 28.84 10.00 -36.94
C GLU A 684 27.51 9.26 -36.87
N TRP A 685 27.40 8.16 -37.57
CA TRP A 685 26.24 7.30 -37.56
C TRP A 685 26.00 6.63 -36.19
N VAL A 686 27.06 6.21 -35.46
CA VAL A 686 26.92 5.73 -34.08
C VAL A 686 26.39 6.82 -33.18
N ARG A 687 26.89 8.04 -33.34
CA ARG A 687 26.41 9.22 -32.60
C ARG A 687 24.94 9.52 -32.85
N ALA A 688 24.43 9.26 -34.05
CA ALA A 688 23.04 9.45 -34.40
C ALA A 688 22.11 8.46 -33.62
N TYR A 689 22.57 7.25 -33.34
CA TYR A 689 21.79 6.26 -32.60
C TYR A 689 21.80 6.41 -31.07
N VAL A 690 22.87 6.97 -30.53
CA VAL A 690 23.01 7.15 -29.09
C VAL A 690 21.85 7.94 -28.46
N PRO A 691 21.40 9.07 -29.04
CA PRO A 691 20.22 9.77 -28.52
C PRO A 691 18.94 8.95 -28.60
N ILE A 692 18.79 8.14 -29.64
CA ILE A 692 17.63 7.27 -29.83
C ILE A 692 17.61 6.18 -28.75
N LEU A 693 18.71 5.47 -28.62
CA LEU A 693 18.85 4.39 -27.66
C LEU A 693 18.76 4.89 -26.22
N SER A 694 19.37 6.03 -25.90
CA SER A 694 19.27 6.61 -24.55
C SER A 694 17.87 7.11 -24.21
N ARG A 695 17.10 7.59 -25.17
CA ARG A 695 15.69 7.93 -24.96
C ARG A 695 14.82 6.69 -24.70
N PHE A 696 15.13 5.55 -25.31
CA PHE A 696 14.38 4.31 -25.11
C PHE A 696 14.70 3.62 -23.78
N TRP A 697 15.97 3.63 -23.38
CA TRP A 697 16.46 2.82 -22.27
C TRP A 697 17.02 3.63 -21.11
N GLY A 698 17.22 4.94 -21.28
CA GLY A 698 17.89 5.76 -20.29
C GLY A 698 19.29 5.22 -19.96
N ASP A 699 19.75 5.43 -18.72
CA ASP A 699 21.05 4.92 -18.24
C ASP A 699 21.12 3.38 -18.11
N GLY A 700 20.05 2.70 -18.45
CA GLY A 700 19.94 1.23 -18.35
C GLY A 700 20.68 0.44 -19.43
N LEU A 701 21.10 1.08 -20.55
CA LEU A 701 21.83 0.39 -21.63
C LEU A 701 23.12 -0.26 -21.15
N THR A 702 23.83 0.38 -20.22
CA THR A 702 25.08 -0.15 -19.62
C THR A 702 24.87 -1.33 -18.71
N ARG A 703 23.64 -1.61 -18.24
CA ARG A 703 23.33 -2.72 -17.34
C ARG A 703 22.97 -4.02 -18.06
N VAL A 704 22.88 -4.02 -19.36
CA VAL A 704 22.45 -5.17 -20.18
C VAL A 704 23.50 -6.26 -20.31
N HIS A 705 24.75 -6.01 -19.93
CA HIS A 705 25.87 -6.96 -20.04
C HIS A 705 25.60 -8.36 -19.45
N HIS A 706 24.73 -8.46 -18.47
CA HIS A 706 24.43 -9.73 -17.81
C HIS A 706 23.37 -10.58 -18.52
N ARG A 707 22.73 -10.05 -19.58
CA ARG A 707 21.57 -10.68 -20.23
C ARG A 707 21.89 -11.37 -21.56
N LEU A 708 23.08 -11.15 -22.07
CA LEU A 708 23.55 -11.78 -23.29
C LEU A 708 23.59 -13.30 -23.25
N THR A 709 23.27 -13.85 -22.12
CA THR A 709 23.31 -15.26 -21.83
C THR A 709 21.96 -15.97 -21.97
N LEU A 710 20.87 -15.26 -22.27
CA LEU A 710 19.48 -15.80 -22.29
C LEU A 710 18.98 -16.00 -23.71
N ASN A 711 19.54 -16.89 -24.44
CA ASN A 711 19.51 -16.90 -25.89
C ASN A 711 18.69 -17.97 -26.56
N GLN A 712 17.85 -18.69 -25.86
CA GLN A 712 16.84 -19.51 -26.53
C GLN A 712 15.91 -18.68 -27.43
N ASP A 713 15.95 -17.42 -27.24
CA ASP A 713 15.00 -16.43 -27.70
C ASP A 713 15.08 -16.10 -29.16
N ILE A 714 16.25 -16.20 -29.74
CA ILE A 714 16.46 -16.02 -31.20
C ILE A 714 15.77 -17.10 -32.00
N LEU A 715 15.64 -18.28 -31.43
CA LEU A 715 14.94 -19.40 -32.08
C LEU A 715 13.44 -19.18 -32.18
N ASP A 716 12.87 -18.66 -31.15
CA ASP A 716 11.43 -18.46 -31.10
C ASP A 716 11.03 -17.23 -31.90
N TRP A 717 11.92 -16.25 -32.03
CA TRP A 717 11.79 -15.24 -33.09
C TRP A 717 11.76 -15.90 -34.46
N ALA A 718 12.65 -16.86 -34.72
CA ALA A 718 12.64 -17.63 -35.97
C ALA A 718 11.31 -18.30 -36.26
N ARG A 719 10.59 -18.74 -35.23
CA ARG A 719 9.26 -19.34 -35.41
C ARG A 719 8.20 -18.33 -35.74
N GLY A 720 8.24 -17.18 -35.08
CA GLY A 720 7.25 -16.13 -35.30
C GLY A 720 7.50 -15.29 -36.54
N ASP A 721 8.77 -15.13 -36.93
CA ASP A 721 9.22 -14.44 -38.13
C ASP A 721 10.42 -15.15 -38.76
N PRO A 722 10.22 -16.36 -39.31
CA PRO A 722 11.30 -17.12 -39.92
C PRO A 722 11.96 -16.38 -41.07
N HIS A 723 11.23 -15.47 -41.72
CA HIS A 723 11.75 -14.71 -42.86
C HIS A 723 12.74 -13.65 -42.41
N GLY A 724 12.42 -12.83 -41.40
CA GLY A 724 13.30 -11.81 -40.87
C GLY A 724 14.57 -12.39 -40.25
N LEU A 725 14.47 -13.49 -39.51
CA LEU A 725 15.64 -14.15 -38.98
C LEU A 725 16.52 -14.78 -40.07
N LEU A 726 15.92 -15.32 -41.13
CA LEU A 726 16.63 -15.86 -42.31
C LEU A 726 17.40 -14.75 -43.02
N GLU A 727 16.80 -13.58 -43.19
CA GLU A 727 17.45 -12.39 -43.75
C GLU A 727 18.64 -11.94 -42.90
N ALA A 728 18.43 -11.80 -41.60
CA ALA A 728 19.49 -11.44 -40.65
C ALA A 728 20.66 -12.48 -40.71
N ALA A 729 20.34 -13.76 -40.77
CA ALA A 729 21.36 -14.81 -40.91
C ALA A 729 22.12 -14.71 -42.23
N ARG A 730 21.42 -14.42 -43.37
CA ARG A 730 22.04 -14.21 -44.69
C ARG A 730 22.95 -13.00 -44.68
N TYR A 731 22.51 -11.91 -44.07
CA TYR A 731 23.31 -10.70 -43.97
C TYR A 731 24.59 -10.96 -43.15
N LEU A 732 24.50 -11.56 -41.98
CA LEU A 732 25.67 -11.95 -41.16
C LEU A 732 26.62 -12.89 -41.91
N ALA A 733 26.08 -13.80 -42.71
CA ALA A 733 26.87 -14.68 -43.55
C ALA A 733 27.66 -13.91 -44.63
N ALA A 734 27.04 -12.89 -45.18
CA ALA A 734 27.65 -12.07 -46.24
C ALA A 734 28.70 -11.09 -45.70
N HIS A 735 28.48 -10.49 -44.51
CA HIS A 735 29.27 -9.37 -43.98
C HIS A 735 30.12 -9.72 -42.75
N GLY A 736 29.90 -10.89 -42.16
CA GLY A 736 30.49 -11.29 -40.86
C GLY A 736 31.91 -11.89 -40.89
N GLY A 737 32.65 -11.86 -42.00
CA GLY A 737 34.04 -12.36 -42.06
C GLY A 737 34.51 -12.78 -43.43
N PRO A 738 35.80 -13.03 -43.64
CA PRO A 738 36.33 -13.42 -44.92
C PRO A 738 35.84 -14.84 -45.33
N GLY A 739 35.08 -14.92 -46.40
CA GLY A 739 34.63 -16.19 -47.00
C GLY A 739 33.38 -16.76 -46.41
N ASN A 740 32.64 -17.55 -47.18
CA ASN A 740 31.39 -18.19 -46.83
C ASN A 740 31.47 -18.88 -45.44
N ASP A 741 30.83 -18.29 -44.43
CA ASP A 741 30.81 -18.85 -43.09
C ASP A 741 29.95 -20.12 -43.07
N PRO A 742 30.54 -21.31 -42.85
CA PRO A 742 29.80 -22.57 -42.78
C PRO A 742 28.73 -22.59 -41.68
N ALA A 743 28.92 -21.73 -40.64
CA ALA A 743 27.97 -21.58 -39.53
C ALA A 743 26.71 -20.88 -39.96
N ALA A 744 26.80 -19.87 -40.83
CA ALA A 744 25.62 -19.18 -41.37
C ALA A 744 24.77 -20.11 -42.28
N GLY A 745 25.45 -20.90 -43.09
CA GLY A 745 24.75 -21.94 -43.91
C GLY A 745 24.04 -22.98 -43.05
N ARG A 746 24.62 -23.37 -41.91
CA ARG A 746 23.92 -24.21 -40.92
C ARG A 746 22.73 -23.52 -40.29
N LEU A 747 22.89 -22.27 -39.92
CA LEU A 747 21.80 -21.46 -39.35
C LEU A 747 20.60 -21.36 -40.26
N VAL A 748 20.83 -21.02 -41.54
CA VAL A 748 19.79 -20.99 -42.57
C VAL A 748 19.05 -22.33 -42.68
N ARG A 749 19.79 -23.44 -42.71
CA ARG A 749 19.17 -24.81 -42.74
C ARG A 749 18.38 -25.08 -41.46
N LEU A 750 18.87 -24.68 -40.33
CA LEU A 750 18.23 -24.89 -39.05
C LEU A 750 16.93 -24.08 -38.90
N ILE A 751 16.88 -22.84 -39.38
CA ILE A 751 15.69 -22.01 -39.40
C ILE A 751 14.61 -22.60 -40.33
N THR A 752 15.03 -23.16 -41.48
CA THR A 752 14.10 -23.70 -42.46
C THR A 752 13.60 -25.12 -42.15
N SER A 753 14.23 -25.84 -41.20
CA SER A 753 13.93 -27.25 -40.90
C SER A 753 13.27 -27.52 -39.55
N ASP A 754 12.69 -26.54 -38.93
CA ASP A 754 12.06 -26.57 -37.57
C ASP A 754 12.96 -27.19 -36.50
N PRO A 755 13.95 -26.49 -36.03
CA PRO A 755 15.01 -27.06 -35.24
C PRO A 755 15.02 -26.63 -33.76
N ILE A 756 13.90 -26.78 -33.04
CA ILE A 756 13.87 -26.51 -31.61
C ILE A 756 15.00 -27.27 -30.88
N GLN A 757 15.24 -28.52 -31.28
CA GLN A 757 16.33 -29.33 -30.72
C GLN A 757 17.74 -28.75 -30.95
N LYS A 758 17.85 -27.80 -31.90
CA LYS A 758 19.12 -27.16 -32.26
C LYS A 758 19.18 -25.70 -31.83
N ALA A 759 18.27 -25.33 -30.96
CA ALA A 759 18.14 -23.99 -30.37
C ALA A 759 19.49 -23.44 -29.87
N VAL A 760 20.26 -24.27 -29.20
CA VAL A 760 21.58 -23.94 -28.66
C VAL A 760 22.57 -23.53 -29.75
N GLU A 761 22.54 -24.17 -30.90
CA GLU A 761 23.48 -23.86 -32.01
C GLU A 761 23.18 -22.52 -32.67
N ILE A 762 21.91 -22.25 -32.92
CA ILE A 762 21.46 -20.97 -33.49
C ILE A 762 21.79 -19.81 -32.55
N ARG A 763 21.47 -20.01 -31.30
CA ARG A 763 21.79 -19.09 -30.21
C ARG A 763 23.29 -18.81 -30.15
N GLN A 764 24.13 -19.84 -30.12
CA GLN A 764 25.58 -19.69 -30.06
C GLN A 764 26.11 -18.93 -31.28
N PHE A 765 25.52 -19.16 -32.42
CA PHE A 765 25.83 -18.44 -33.65
C PHE A 765 25.60 -16.93 -33.48
N PHE A 766 24.36 -16.53 -33.08
CA PHE A 766 24.04 -15.10 -32.91
C PHE A 766 24.86 -14.45 -31.82
N LEU A 767 25.06 -15.12 -30.69
CA LEU A 767 25.92 -14.64 -29.60
C LEU A 767 27.34 -14.36 -30.07
N ASN A 768 27.96 -15.32 -30.72
CA ASN A 768 29.32 -15.17 -31.17
C ASN A 768 29.47 -14.03 -32.19
N ARG A 769 28.40 -13.74 -32.97
CA ARG A 769 28.40 -12.67 -33.96
C ARG A 769 28.11 -11.31 -33.35
N LEU A 770 27.09 -11.22 -32.52
CA LEU A 770 26.67 -9.98 -31.87
C LEU A 770 27.67 -9.55 -30.78
N LEU A 771 28.20 -10.51 -29.99
CA LEU A 771 29.21 -10.22 -28.94
C LEU A 771 30.57 -9.81 -29.50
N LYS A 772 30.96 -10.25 -30.69
CA LYS A 772 32.16 -9.77 -31.36
C LYS A 772 32.03 -8.37 -31.91
N ALA A 773 30.87 -7.73 -31.65
CA ALA A 773 30.53 -6.34 -31.85
C ALA A 773 31.30 -5.65 -32.99
N ARG A 774 30.94 -5.99 -34.21
CA ARG A 774 31.34 -5.19 -35.35
C ARG A 774 30.21 -4.25 -35.77
N PRO A 775 30.52 -3.18 -36.44
CA PRO A 775 29.50 -2.21 -36.90
C PRO A 775 28.33 -2.84 -37.67
N GLU A 776 28.56 -3.97 -38.31
CA GLU A 776 27.53 -4.70 -39.06
C GLU A 776 26.35 -5.15 -38.21
N GLY A 777 26.58 -5.48 -36.93
CA GLY A 777 25.49 -5.89 -36.01
C GLY A 777 24.53 -4.73 -35.68
N LEU A 778 25.01 -3.48 -35.79
CA LEU A 778 24.17 -2.30 -35.63
C LEU A 778 23.17 -2.11 -36.79
N VAL A 779 23.60 -2.42 -38.01
CA VAL A 779 22.75 -2.31 -39.21
C VAL A 779 21.55 -3.26 -39.07
N GLU A 780 21.80 -4.48 -38.57
CA GLU A 780 20.72 -5.43 -38.35
C GLU A 780 19.78 -5.02 -37.22
N GLY A 781 20.32 -4.48 -36.14
CA GLY A 781 19.50 -3.92 -35.05
C GLY A 781 18.57 -2.82 -35.53
N VAL A 782 19.08 -1.94 -36.38
CA VAL A 782 18.28 -0.89 -37.01
C VAL A 782 17.22 -1.47 -37.95
N GLN A 783 17.57 -2.45 -38.74
CA GLN A 783 16.62 -3.09 -39.63
C GLN A 783 15.48 -3.75 -38.87
N ILE A 784 15.79 -4.44 -37.78
CA ILE A 784 14.79 -5.05 -36.91
C ILE A 784 13.88 -3.99 -36.29
N LEU A 785 14.41 -2.85 -35.84
CA LEU A 785 13.58 -1.76 -35.33
C LEU A 785 12.68 -1.15 -36.42
N ARG A 786 13.14 -1.12 -37.66
CA ARG A 786 12.31 -0.72 -38.80
C ARG A 786 11.21 -1.72 -39.12
N ASP A 787 11.54 -3.00 -39.08
CA ASP A 787 10.60 -4.06 -39.39
C ASP A 787 9.53 -4.23 -38.29
N HIS A 788 9.79 -3.65 -37.10
CA HIS A 788 8.90 -3.66 -35.94
C HIS A 788 8.60 -2.26 -35.39
N PRO A 789 8.06 -1.34 -36.21
CA PRO A 789 7.80 0.05 -35.80
C PRO A 789 6.82 0.15 -34.63
N GLU A 790 5.94 -0.86 -34.44
CA GLU A 790 5.02 -0.93 -33.33
C GLU A 790 5.72 -0.99 -31.96
N VAL A 791 6.89 -1.61 -31.89
CA VAL A 791 7.71 -1.64 -30.67
C VAL A 791 8.22 -0.23 -30.35
N VAL A 792 8.73 0.46 -31.36
CA VAL A 792 9.21 1.84 -31.21
C VAL A 792 8.09 2.78 -30.79
N VAL A 793 6.94 2.71 -31.49
CA VAL A 793 5.76 3.53 -31.17
C VAL A 793 5.28 3.28 -29.74
N ALA A 794 5.16 2.02 -29.32
CA ALA A 794 4.67 1.69 -27.99
C ALA A 794 5.61 2.21 -26.88
N VAL A 795 6.92 2.08 -27.07
CA VAL A 795 7.90 2.58 -26.08
C VAL A 795 7.90 4.11 -26.08
N MET A 796 7.93 4.76 -27.24
CA MET A 796 7.92 6.22 -27.32
C MET A 796 6.65 6.84 -26.74
N SER A 797 5.49 6.25 -27.03
CA SER A 797 4.22 6.70 -26.45
C SER A 797 4.25 6.65 -24.92
N ARG A 798 4.92 5.66 -24.36
CA ARG A 798 5.11 5.56 -22.90
C ARG A 798 5.93 6.72 -22.32
N TYR A 799 6.88 7.24 -23.06
CA TYR A 799 7.68 8.41 -22.67
C TYR A 799 7.06 9.76 -23.07
N GLY A 800 5.78 9.78 -23.41
CA GLY A 800 5.03 11.00 -23.71
C GLY A 800 5.09 11.47 -25.16
N TYR A 801 5.71 10.71 -26.05
CA TYR A 801 5.67 10.97 -27.49
C TYR A 801 4.40 10.34 -28.09
N THR A 802 3.30 11.08 -28.05
CA THR A 802 1.98 10.58 -28.50
C THR A 802 1.63 10.99 -29.93
N ASP A 803 2.35 11.93 -30.53
CA ASP A 803 2.11 12.37 -31.89
C ASP A 803 2.74 11.40 -32.89
N PRO A 804 1.92 10.70 -33.71
CA PRO A 804 2.43 9.80 -34.76
C PRO A 804 3.40 10.46 -35.73
N ARG A 805 3.30 11.78 -35.94
CA ARG A 805 4.20 12.53 -36.83
C ARG A 805 5.58 12.72 -36.21
N GLN A 806 5.62 12.93 -34.89
CA GLN A 806 6.89 13.02 -34.16
C GLN A 806 7.58 11.64 -34.11
N ILE A 807 6.80 10.58 -33.91
CA ILE A 807 7.30 9.20 -33.90
C ILE A 807 7.76 8.81 -35.32
N GLY A 808 6.96 9.09 -36.36
CA GLY A 808 7.32 8.84 -37.74
C GLY A 808 8.52 9.62 -38.18
N GLY A 809 8.56 10.94 -37.91
CA GLY A 809 9.70 11.79 -38.20
C GLY A 809 10.98 11.43 -37.42
N PHE A 810 10.85 10.71 -36.31
CA PHE A 810 11.96 10.15 -35.56
C PHE A 810 12.48 8.86 -36.22
N LEU A 811 11.59 7.97 -36.66
CA LEU A 811 11.95 6.78 -37.44
C LEU A 811 12.60 7.16 -38.79
N ASP A 812 12.10 8.20 -39.47
CA ASP A 812 12.58 8.60 -40.77
C ASP A 812 13.89 9.42 -40.72
N ARG A 813 14.09 10.25 -39.68
CA ARG A 813 15.25 11.14 -39.58
C ARG A 813 16.42 10.54 -38.83
N ASP A 814 16.12 9.73 -37.82
CA ASP A 814 17.14 9.26 -36.91
C ASP A 814 17.55 7.80 -37.19
N LEU A 815 16.84 7.11 -38.08
CA LEU A 815 17.25 5.81 -38.63
C LEU A 815 17.73 6.00 -40.07
N PRO A 816 18.97 5.69 -40.43
CA PRO A 816 19.49 5.87 -41.80
C PRO A 816 18.72 5.07 -42.85
N ASP A 817 18.45 5.68 -44.01
CA ASP A 817 17.59 5.06 -45.02
C ASP A 817 18.21 3.90 -45.79
N GLN A 818 19.52 3.73 -45.73
CA GLN A 818 20.18 2.64 -46.44
C GLN A 818 21.31 2.00 -45.66
N PRO A 819 21.42 0.66 -45.66
CA PRO A 819 22.52 -0.10 -45.04
C PRO A 819 23.87 0.34 -45.64
N ASP A 820 23.90 0.71 -46.92
CA ASP A 820 25.13 1.08 -47.62
C ASP A 820 25.70 2.42 -47.18
N ALA A 821 24.88 3.35 -46.67
CA ALA A 821 25.37 4.62 -46.14
C ALA A 821 26.15 4.43 -44.80
N ILE A 822 25.90 3.34 -44.11
CA ILE A 822 26.56 2.99 -42.86
C ILE A 822 27.91 2.29 -43.16
N SER A 823 27.95 1.48 -44.21
CA SER A 823 29.17 0.73 -44.59
C SER A 823 30.26 1.63 -45.20
N SER A 824 29.89 2.75 -45.83
CA SER A 824 30.83 3.70 -46.50
C SER A 824 31.62 4.58 -45.51
N GLY A 825 31.19 4.68 -44.26
CA GLY A 825 31.84 5.46 -43.19
C GLY A 825 32.83 4.67 -42.29
N ILE A 826 32.97 3.35 -42.49
CA ILE A 826 33.83 2.50 -41.67
C ILE A 826 35.24 2.47 -42.27
N PRO A 827 36.30 2.89 -41.57
CA PRO A 827 37.67 2.66 -42.04
C PRO A 827 37.88 1.13 -42.19
N LYS A 828 38.29 0.73 -43.36
CA LYS A 828 38.77 -0.64 -43.55
C LYS A 828 39.92 -0.89 -42.58
N PRO A 829 39.99 -2.08 -41.95
CA PRO A 829 41.04 -2.39 -40.96
C PRO A 829 42.45 -2.24 -41.50
#